data_3f62c42b3f1b6d15cb7483f17e4bb4f3
#
_entry.id   3f62c42b3f1b6d15cb7483f17e4bb4f3
#
_cell.length_a   1.000
_cell.length_b   1.000
_cell.length_c   1.000
_cell.angle_alpha   90.00
_cell.angle_beta   90.00
_cell.angle_gamma   90.00
#
_symmetry.space_group_name_H-M   'P 1'
#
loop_
_entity.id
_entity.type
_entity.pdbx_description
1 polymer ?
#
loop_
_entity_poly.entity_id
_entity_poly.type
_entity_poly.pdbx_seq_one_letter_code
_entity_poly.pdbx_strand_id
1 'polypeptide(L)'
;MTTTMDLEQLKNLVSDREALLNNLEAADTAPLLMVLVHLGGDRSWLDRIAPHIKGPWSFHDETPDALKAEMREAVADILEIYAETGRALPTELPMDILPQMLKACTGQVVPAEYFPLINEEIDLAGTDPKTVQWRKHPAPEKLAAFNVLVVGAGVSGVGMGIKMQEAGILFTIIEKNEDVGGTWYENTYPGIGVDTANHFYSYSFDNNNDWDHFFAKGDQIEAYIKRNVERTSLRKHIRFSEEVLSLRWDEASLMWHAEICRKDGTTYQITANAVVSAVGMLNRPKVPEIKGLESFSGPAFHTARWDHSADYRGKRVGMIGTGASGMQVGPAIQNDVSNLTIFQRSPHWAMLNPLYFETVTESKKWVLNNIPFYTKWFRFQLFWSSSDTFHHNLKVDPNWPDKKHTLNAANAEVRKQLEAHIASEVGHDPELIRKATPDYPPYGKRMLRDNHWYRMLTKPNVDLVDLSIDHVEPEGVVTSDCTLHPCDILVLATGFETRRMLWPMQIEGRGGATILDRWGDEDPRAHLGITVPEFPNFFVIYGPNTNLSHGGSAVFHLECQVRYIMQGLRELIESGNAALEIKPEPFWAYQEKVDAAHRDLVWSHGGVTSWYKNSAGRVHAASPWRLVDYRNLTEVFNPAEYEFTPAANA
;
A
#
# COMPACT_ATOMS: atom_id res chain seq x y z
N MET A 1 1.49 -8.58 19.27
CA MET A 1 2.31 -8.42 20.48
C MET A 1 3.68 -8.95 20.17
N THR A 2 4.63 -8.14 19.81
CA THR A 2 6.04 -8.47 19.84
C THR A 2 6.47 -8.31 21.29
N THR A 3 6.21 -9.32 22.10
CA THR A 3 6.82 -9.42 23.42
C THR A 3 8.33 -9.39 23.21
N THR A 4 9.02 -8.50 23.91
CA THR A 4 10.46 -8.62 24.14
C THR A 4 10.72 -10.06 24.56
N MET A 5 11.61 -10.76 23.85
CA MET A 5 11.96 -12.15 24.16
C MET A 5 12.32 -12.26 25.64
N ASP A 6 11.69 -13.17 26.36
CA ASP A 6 11.98 -13.41 27.75
C ASP A 6 13.25 -14.28 27.93
N LEU A 7 13.74 -14.38 29.15
CA LEU A 7 14.98 -15.11 29.44
C LEU A 7 14.86 -16.61 29.15
N GLU A 8 13.69 -17.22 29.30
CA GLU A 8 13.47 -18.64 29.04
C GLU A 8 13.51 -18.89 27.52
N GLN A 9 12.85 -18.04 26.73
CA GLN A 9 12.90 -18.08 25.27
C GLN A 9 14.34 -17.92 24.76
N LEU A 10 15.10 -16.98 25.36
CA LEU A 10 16.50 -16.76 24.99
C LEU A 10 17.40 -17.97 25.35
N LYS A 11 17.22 -18.59 26.51
CA LYS A 11 17.93 -19.82 26.88
C LYS A 11 17.62 -20.97 25.96
N ASN A 12 16.35 -21.12 25.56
CA ASN A 12 15.94 -22.14 24.59
C ASN A 12 16.57 -21.88 23.22
N LEU A 13 16.63 -20.61 22.79
CA LEU A 13 17.23 -20.22 21.50
C LEU A 13 18.70 -20.63 21.39
N VAL A 14 19.48 -20.43 22.45
CA VAL A 14 20.93 -20.73 22.45
C VAL A 14 21.27 -22.14 22.91
N SER A 15 20.30 -22.96 23.32
CA SER A 15 20.51 -24.31 23.85
C SER A 15 21.13 -25.28 22.83
N ASP A 16 20.94 -25.02 21.54
CA ASP A 16 21.54 -25.76 20.43
C ASP A 16 22.26 -24.77 19.50
N ARG A 17 23.54 -24.55 19.78
CA ARG A 17 24.38 -23.60 19.03
C ARG A 17 24.52 -23.99 17.55
N GLU A 18 24.61 -25.30 17.25
CA GLU A 18 24.74 -25.76 15.86
C GLU A 18 23.48 -25.43 15.06
N ALA A 19 22.30 -25.70 15.62
CA ALA A 19 21.03 -25.34 15.01
C ALA A 19 20.87 -23.82 14.87
N LEU A 20 21.32 -23.04 15.86
CA LEU A 20 21.32 -21.57 15.79
C LEU A 20 22.15 -21.07 14.61
N LEU A 21 23.40 -21.51 14.50
CA LEU A 21 24.32 -21.09 13.43
C LEU A 21 23.81 -21.52 12.04
N ASN A 22 23.28 -22.73 11.90
CA ASN A 22 22.71 -23.23 10.67
C ASN A 22 21.50 -22.36 10.21
N ASN A 23 20.63 -21.94 11.13
CA ASN A 23 19.53 -21.06 10.78
C ASN A 23 20.02 -19.64 10.45
N LEU A 24 21.04 -19.12 11.14
CA LEU A 24 21.62 -17.81 10.87
C LEU A 24 22.23 -17.70 9.47
N GLU A 25 22.49 -18.80 8.75
CA GLU A 25 22.91 -18.77 7.35
C GLU A 25 21.87 -18.10 6.44
N ALA A 26 20.58 -18.18 6.80
CA ALA A 26 19.50 -17.53 6.07
C ALA A 26 19.29 -16.05 6.43
N ALA A 27 20.06 -15.52 7.38
CA ALA A 27 19.97 -14.12 7.76
C ALA A 27 20.63 -13.21 6.71
N ASP A 28 19.98 -12.09 6.37
CA ASP A 28 20.62 -11.03 5.59
C ASP A 28 21.67 -10.33 6.46
N THR A 29 22.81 -10.04 5.86
CA THR A 29 23.98 -9.45 6.55
C THR A 29 23.63 -8.13 7.24
N ALA A 30 22.96 -7.22 6.53
CA ALA A 30 22.70 -5.88 7.06
C ALA A 30 21.78 -5.86 8.28
N PRO A 31 20.59 -6.50 8.31
CA PRO A 31 19.79 -6.63 9.52
C PRO A 31 20.49 -7.37 10.66
N LEU A 32 21.26 -8.42 10.35
CA LEU A 32 21.99 -9.20 11.36
C LEU A 32 23.12 -8.38 12.00
N LEU A 33 23.84 -7.57 11.19
CA LEU A 33 24.81 -6.59 11.67
C LEU A 33 24.18 -5.60 12.66
N MET A 34 22.96 -5.12 12.35
CA MET A 34 22.24 -4.21 13.24
C MET A 34 21.95 -4.85 14.60
N VAL A 35 21.51 -6.12 14.59
CA VAL A 35 21.31 -6.91 15.83
C VAL A 35 22.62 -7.03 16.61
N LEU A 36 23.72 -7.42 15.96
CA LEU A 36 25.02 -7.60 16.61
C LEU A 36 25.50 -6.32 17.28
N VAL A 37 25.48 -5.20 16.55
CA VAL A 37 25.95 -3.92 17.09
C VAL A 37 25.04 -3.40 18.20
N HIS A 38 23.74 -3.58 18.04
CA HIS A 38 22.76 -3.16 19.05
C HIS A 38 22.91 -3.92 20.38
N LEU A 39 23.09 -5.23 20.32
CA LEU A 39 23.24 -6.08 21.50
C LEU A 39 24.66 -6.05 22.07
N GLY A 40 25.68 -6.11 21.22
CA GLY A 40 27.07 -6.24 21.64
C GLY A 40 27.79 -4.92 21.90
N GLY A 41 27.33 -3.81 21.30
CA GLY A 41 27.93 -2.48 21.43
C GLY A 41 29.28 -2.31 20.73
N ASP A 42 29.82 -3.34 20.06
CA ASP A 42 31.09 -3.27 19.33
C ASP A 42 30.90 -2.60 17.96
N ARG A 43 31.34 -1.36 17.88
CA ARG A 43 31.21 -0.51 16.67
C ARG A 43 32.17 -0.93 15.54
N SER A 44 33.22 -1.69 15.84
CA SER A 44 34.20 -2.12 14.84
C SER A 44 33.56 -2.98 13.73
N TRP A 45 32.47 -3.67 14.04
CA TRP A 45 31.70 -4.42 13.07
C TRP A 45 31.11 -3.55 11.94
N LEU A 46 30.72 -2.30 12.27
CA LEU A 46 30.23 -1.36 11.24
C LEU A 46 31.33 -1.05 10.21
N ASP A 47 32.56 -0.79 10.66
CA ASP A 47 33.67 -0.47 9.78
C ASP A 47 34.09 -1.67 8.92
N ARG A 48 33.92 -2.89 9.41
CA ARG A 48 34.28 -4.13 8.71
C ARG A 48 33.25 -4.51 7.62
N ILE A 49 31.96 -4.31 7.87
CA ILE A 49 30.87 -4.77 7.00
C ILE A 49 30.39 -3.67 6.03
N ALA A 50 30.24 -2.42 6.49
CA ALA A 50 29.70 -1.34 5.67
C ALA A 50 30.36 -1.15 4.29
N PRO A 51 31.68 -1.37 4.10
CA PRO A 51 32.29 -1.27 2.79
C PRO A 51 31.76 -2.25 1.75
N HIS A 52 31.10 -3.33 2.17
CA HIS A 52 30.57 -4.38 1.32
C HIS A 52 29.07 -4.21 1.00
N ILE A 53 28.35 -3.37 1.74
CA ILE A 53 26.93 -3.08 1.46
C ILE A 53 26.84 -1.95 0.44
N LYS A 54 26.47 -2.30 -0.81
CA LYS A 54 26.44 -1.36 -1.95
C LYS A 54 25.08 -0.71 -2.17
N GLY A 55 24.07 -1.12 -1.44
CA GLY A 55 22.71 -0.58 -1.54
C GLY A 55 21.77 -1.24 -0.55
N PRO A 56 20.50 -0.77 -0.50
CA PRO A 56 19.58 -1.15 0.55
C PRO A 56 18.91 -2.52 0.35
N TRP A 57 19.07 -3.17 -0.79
CA TRP A 57 18.54 -4.52 -1.03
C TRP A 57 19.57 -5.60 -0.68
N SER A 58 19.12 -6.77 -0.21
CA SER A 58 19.99 -7.89 0.15
C SER A 58 20.90 -8.35 -1.00
N PHE A 59 20.46 -8.24 -2.24
CA PHE A 59 21.27 -8.57 -3.43
C PHE A 59 22.36 -7.50 -3.75
N HIS A 60 22.46 -6.43 -2.98
CA HIS A 60 23.57 -5.47 -3.02
C HIS A 60 24.65 -5.75 -1.95
N ASP A 61 24.57 -6.91 -1.29
CA ASP A 61 25.55 -7.34 -0.29
C ASP A 61 26.70 -8.13 -0.95
N GLU A 62 27.89 -7.54 -0.90
CA GLU A 62 29.14 -8.12 -1.39
C GLU A 62 30.06 -8.59 -0.22
N THR A 63 29.51 -8.79 0.98
CA THR A 63 30.28 -9.20 2.16
C THR A 63 30.89 -10.59 1.94
N PRO A 64 32.21 -10.78 2.14
CA PRO A 64 32.85 -12.08 2.00
C PRO A 64 32.24 -13.13 2.96
N ASP A 65 32.10 -14.38 2.47
CA ASP A 65 31.46 -15.45 3.24
C ASP A 65 32.15 -15.75 4.58
N ALA A 66 33.50 -15.66 4.61
CA ALA A 66 34.26 -15.80 5.86
C ALA A 66 33.88 -14.73 6.89
N LEU A 67 33.65 -13.49 6.45
CA LEU A 67 33.26 -12.40 7.33
C LEU A 67 31.79 -12.54 7.78
N LYS A 68 30.91 -13.05 6.90
CA LYS A 68 29.54 -13.43 7.28
C LYS A 68 29.52 -14.53 8.35
N ALA A 69 30.38 -15.55 8.18
CA ALA A 69 30.50 -16.64 9.17
C ALA A 69 30.98 -16.11 10.54
N GLU A 70 32.01 -15.27 10.55
CA GLU A 70 32.51 -14.64 11.78
C GLU A 70 31.44 -13.78 12.47
N MET A 71 30.64 -13.03 11.70
CA MET A 71 29.54 -12.24 12.23
C MET A 71 28.43 -13.12 12.86
N ARG A 72 28.09 -14.26 12.24
CA ARG A 72 27.12 -15.21 12.79
C ARG A 72 27.57 -15.81 14.12
N GLU A 73 28.86 -16.19 14.21
CA GLU A 73 29.44 -16.64 15.48
C GLU A 73 29.38 -15.55 16.56
N ALA A 74 29.73 -14.30 16.22
CA ALA A 74 29.64 -13.19 17.15
C ALA A 74 28.19 -12.91 17.62
N VAL A 75 27.19 -13.11 16.74
CA VAL A 75 25.78 -13.02 17.14
C VAL A 75 25.41 -14.15 18.11
N ALA A 76 25.84 -15.38 17.85
CA ALA A 76 25.60 -16.51 18.75
C ALA A 76 26.24 -16.25 20.14
N ASP A 77 27.50 -15.83 20.15
CA ASP A 77 28.24 -15.52 21.40
C ASP A 77 27.51 -14.45 22.24
N ILE A 78 27.04 -13.36 21.61
CA ILE A 78 26.35 -12.30 22.37
C ILE A 78 24.98 -12.77 22.90
N LEU A 79 24.26 -13.59 22.17
CA LEU A 79 22.99 -14.17 22.62
C LEU A 79 23.20 -15.13 23.80
N GLU A 80 24.27 -15.95 23.77
CA GLU A 80 24.68 -16.80 24.91
C GLU A 80 25.00 -15.98 26.14
N ILE A 81 25.76 -14.88 26.03
CA ILE A 81 26.07 -13.96 27.14
C ILE A 81 24.78 -13.41 27.76
N TYR A 82 23.80 -12.99 26.96
CA TYR A 82 22.51 -12.52 27.47
C TYR A 82 21.74 -13.64 28.21
N ALA A 83 21.74 -14.86 27.64
CA ALA A 83 21.08 -16.02 28.23
C ALA A 83 21.72 -16.44 29.59
N GLU A 84 23.05 -16.41 29.67
CA GLU A 84 23.80 -16.75 30.87
C GLU A 84 23.66 -15.71 31.99
N THR A 85 23.78 -14.44 31.58
CA THR A 85 23.76 -13.33 32.57
C THR A 85 22.36 -12.92 33.02
N GLY A 86 21.33 -13.28 32.25
CA GLY A 86 19.95 -12.84 32.49
C GLY A 86 19.74 -11.34 32.33
N ARG A 87 20.68 -10.64 31.69
CA ARG A 87 20.54 -9.21 31.36
C ARG A 87 19.37 -8.99 30.40
N ALA A 88 18.57 -7.95 30.66
CA ALA A 88 17.49 -7.55 29.76
C ALA A 88 18.04 -7.06 28.40
N LEU A 89 17.38 -7.44 27.30
CA LEU A 89 17.70 -6.92 25.99
C LEU A 89 17.44 -5.40 25.91
N PRO A 90 18.35 -4.61 25.33
CA PRO A 90 18.15 -3.16 25.20
C PRO A 90 17.01 -2.85 24.21
N THR A 91 16.05 -2.03 24.64
CA THR A 91 14.86 -1.66 23.84
C THR A 91 14.92 -0.24 23.28
N GLU A 92 16.03 0.47 23.49
CA GLU A 92 16.26 1.81 22.98
C GLU A 92 17.31 1.79 21.87
N LEU A 93 17.09 2.56 20.81
CA LEU A 93 18.09 2.71 19.75
C LEU A 93 19.32 3.47 20.27
N PRO A 94 20.54 3.03 19.93
CA PRO A 94 21.77 3.72 20.30
C PRO A 94 21.95 4.98 19.44
N MET A 95 21.29 6.08 19.79
CA MET A 95 21.17 7.31 19.01
C MET A 95 22.50 7.94 18.64
N ASP A 96 23.55 7.73 19.44
CA ASP A 96 24.90 8.26 19.21
C ASP A 96 25.63 7.59 18.02
N ILE A 97 25.27 6.34 17.68
CA ILE A 97 25.82 5.60 16.53
C ILE A 97 24.78 5.28 15.47
N LEU A 98 23.52 5.66 15.68
CA LEU A 98 22.43 5.38 14.75
C LEU A 98 22.75 5.80 13.30
N PRO A 99 23.34 6.99 13.03
CA PRO A 99 23.71 7.37 11.66
C PRO A 99 24.67 6.39 10.98
N GLN A 100 25.63 5.84 11.74
CA GLN A 100 26.60 4.86 11.23
C GLN A 100 25.94 3.51 10.98
N MET A 101 25.08 3.06 11.91
CA MET A 101 24.27 1.85 11.77
C MET A 101 23.38 1.93 10.50
N LEU A 102 22.64 3.02 10.33
CA LEU A 102 21.76 3.20 9.17
C LEU A 102 22.55 3.21 7.86
N LYS A 103 23.70 3.89 7.83
CA LYS A 103 24.59 3.87 6.66
C LYS A 103 25.09 2.46 6.37
N ALA A 104 25.50 1.71 7.38
CA ALA A 104 25.96 0.32 7.22
C ALA A 104 24.81 -0.61 6.79
N CYS A 105 23.59 -0.38 7.28
CA CYS A 105 22.41 -1.17 6.91
C CYS A 105 21.96 -0.94 5.45
N THR A 106 22.09 0.28 4.94
CA THR A 106 21.48 0.68 3.66
C THR A 106 22.51 0.94 2.54
N GLY A 107 23.79 0.99 2.86
CA GLY A 107 24.83 1.44 1.92
C GLY A 107 24.75 2.95 1.57
N GLN A 108 23.90 3.71 2.25
CA GLN A 108 23.59 5.11 1.95
C GLN A 108 23.55 5.96 3.21
N VAL A 109 23.81 7.26 3.08
CA VAL A 109 23.60 8.20 4.19
C VAL A 109 22.11 8.45 4.37
N VAL A 110 21.58 8.09 5.53
CA VAL A 110 20.19 8.37 5.90
C VAL A 110 20.14 9.76 6.56
N PRO A 111 19.38 10.73 6.00
CA PRO A 111 19.26 12.07 6.58
C PRO A 111 18.65 12.05 7.99
N ALA A 112 19.10 12.95 8.86
CA ALA A 112 18.66 13.01 10.26
C ALA A 112 17.14 13.29 10.41
N GLU A 113 16.52 13.91 9.43
CA GLU A 113 15.06 14.14 9.41
C GLU A 113 14.23 12.84 9.46
N TYR A 114 14.83 11.68 9.10
CA TYR A 114 14.18 10.36 9.16
C TYR A 114 14.28 9.69 10.54
N PHE A 115 15.14 10.16 11.44
CA PHE A 115 15.38 9.45 12.70
C PHE A 115 14.13 9.30 13.58
N PRO A 116 13.24 10.31 13.70
CA PRO A 116 11.98 10.12 14.43
C PRO A 116 11.08 9.05 13.81
N LEU A 117 10.94 9.04 12.48
CA LEU A 117 10.18 8.02 11.76
C LEU A 117 10.80 6.63 11.93
N ILE A 118 12.13 6.52 11.83
CA ILE A 118 12.84 5.24 11.98
C ILE A 118 12.68 4.68 13.39
N ASN A 119 12.80 5.53 14.42
CA ASN A 119 12.57 5.12 15.80
C ASN A 119 11.14 4.60 16.01
N GLU A 120 10.16 5.25 15.40
CA GLU A 120 8.75 4.84 15.42
C GLU A 120 8.51 3.51 14.68
N GLU A 121 9.10 3.32 13.49
CA GLU A 121 8.90 2.09 12.68
C GLU A 121 9.68 0.88 13.23
N ILE A 122 10.86 1.09 13.78
CA ILE A 122 11.63 0.02 14.41
C ILE A 122 10.98 -0.40 15.73
N ASP A 123 10.52 0.54 16.58
CA ASP A 123 9.79 0.27 17.83
C ASP A 123 10.34 -0.94 18.59
N LEU A 124 11.60 -0.88 19.05
CA LEU A 124 12.26 -1.99 19.72
C LEU A 124 11.58 -2.39 21.04
N ALA A 125 10.88 -1.45 21.66
CA ALA A 125 10.11 -1.69 22.88
C ALA A 125 8.79 -2.43 22.64
N GLY A 126 8.30 -2.47 21.39
CA GLY A 126 7.03 -3.09 21.04
C GLY A 126 5.80 -2.37 21.61
N THR A 127 5.91 -1.06 21.80
CA THR A 127 4.86 -0.24 22.44
C THR A 127 3.81 0.29 21.49
N ASP A 128 4.03 0.13 20.18
CA ASP A 128 3.24 0.73 19.12
C ASP A 128 3.01 2.23 19.33
N PRO A 129 4.00 3.07 18.98
CA PRO A 129 3.95 4.51 19.24
C PRO A 129 2.84 5.25 18.45
N LYS A 130 2.16 4.57 17.50
CA LYS A 130 1.03 5.11 16.78
C LYS A 130 -0.31 4.94 17.52
N THR A 131 -0.34 4.16 18.58
CA THR A 131 -1.53 3.99 19.42
C THR A 131 -1.85 5.27 20.19
N VAL A 132 -3.09 5.75 20.04
CA VAL A 132 -3.53 6.97 20.73
C VAL A 132 -3.56 6.77 22.25
N GLN A 133 -2.98 7.70 22.98
CA GLN A 133 -3.02 7.73 24.44
C GLN A 133 -4.04 8.76 24.92
N TRP A 134 -4.95 8.36 25.83
CA TRP A 134 -5.84 9.30 26.50
C TRP A 134 -5.03 10.23 27.39
N ARG A 135 -5.23 11.56 27.26
CA ARG A 135 -4.65 12.54 28.21
C ARG A 135 -5.32 12.43 29.58
N LYS A 136 -6.64 12.16 29.56
CA LYS A 136 -7.43 11.78 30.73
C LYS A 136 -8.40 10.70 30.29
N HIS A 137 -8.29 9.50 30.87
CA HIS A 137 -9.15 8.37 30.48
C HIS A 137 -10.62 8.74 30.66
N PRO A 138 -11.46 8.69 29.60
CA PRO A 138 -12.87 9.03 29.67
C PRO A 138 -13.63 8.09 30.61
N ALA A 139 -14.71 8.60 31.19
CA ALA A 139 -15.64 7.74 31.94
C ALA A 139 -16.28 6.71 30.98
N PRO A 140 -16.54 5.47 31.46
CA PRO A 140 -17.10 4.41 30.63
C PRO A 140 -18.42 4.82 29.94
N GLU A 141 -19.25 5.60 30.61
CA GLU A 141 -20.52 6.09 30.07
C GLU A 141 -20.31 7.02 28.86
N LYS A 142 -19.24 7.81 28.87
CA LYS A 142 -18.88 8.71 27.80
C LYS A 142 -18.40 7.95 26.56
N LEU A 143 -17.60 6.90 26.77
CA LEU A 143 -17.18 6.00 25.69
C LEU A 143 -18.37 5.23 25.10
N ALA A 144 -19.30 4.75 25.94
CA ALA A 144 -20.49 4.02 25.52
C ALA A 144 -21.50 4.91 24.75
N ALA A 145 -21.48 6.22 25.00
CA ALA A 145 -22.34 7.18 24.31
C ALA A 145 -21.75 7.66 22.96
N PHE A 146 -20.52 7.33 22.64
CA PHE A 146 -19.85 7.75 21.40
C PHE A 146 -19.63 6.54 20.48
N ASN A 147 -20.35 6.53 19.37
CA ASN A 147 -20.31 5.43 18.39
C ASN A 147 -19.73 5.90 17.04
N VAL A 148 -18.85 5.09 16.46
CA VAL A 148 -18.23 5.33 15.16
C VAL A 148 -18.70 4.29 14.14
N LEU A 149 -19.15 4.76 12.98
CA LEU A 149 -19.43 3.91 11.83
C LEU A 149 -18.19 3.86 10.93
N VAL A 150 -17.68 2.66 10.64
CA VAL A 150 -16.63 2.44 9.64
C VAL A 150 -17.25 1.79 8.40
N VAL A 151 -16.96 2.34 7.23
CA VAL A 151 -17.47 1.81 5.96
C VAL A 151 -16.34 1.05 5.25
N GLY A 152 -16.45 -0.27 5.19
CA GLY A 152 -15.50 -1.18 4.56
C GLY A 152 -14.59 -1.91 5.56
N ALA A 153 -14.40 -3.22 5.34
CA ALA A 153 -13.53 -4.11 6.12
C ALA A 153 -12.31 -4.62 5.33
N GLY A 154 -11.75 -3.78 4.46
CA GLY A 154 -10.43 -3.98 3.88
C GLY A 154 -9.32 -3.67 4.90
N VAL A 155 -8.06 -3.68 4.46
CA VAL A 155 -6.90 -3.38 5.32
C VAL A 155 -7.06 -2.07 6.11
N SER A 156 -7.66 -1.03 5.54
CA SER A 156 -7.90 0.26 6.22
C SER A 156 -8.92 0.16 7.35
N GLY A 157 -10.08 -0.46 7.08
CA GLY A 157 -11.14 -0.58 8.09
C GLY A 157 -10.79 -1.54 9.22
N VAL A 158 -10.07 -2.62 8.91
CA VAL A 158 -9.54 -3.55 9.93
C VAL A 158 -8.52 -2.84 10.82
N GLY A 159 -7.55 -2.10 10.25
CA GLY A 159 -6.58 -1.34 11.04
C GLY A 159 -7.24 -0.27 11.92
N MET A 160 -8.23 0.46 11.39
CA MET A 160 -9.02 1.44 12.17
C MET A 160 -9.78 0.77 13.31
N GLY A 161 -10.46 -0.36 13.04
CA GLY A 161 -11.22 -1.10 14.04
C GLY A 161 -10.36 -1.63 15.18
N ILE A 162 -9.16 -2.15 14.88
CA ILE A 162 -8.19 -2.58 15.90
C ILE A 162 -7.82 -1.40 16.81
N LYS A 163 -7.50 -0.24 16.26
CA LYS A 163 -7.11 0.93 17.06
C LYS A 163 -8.26 1.52 17.88
N MET A 164 -9.47 1.48 17.38
CA MET A 164 -10.65 1.86 18.18
C MET A 164 -10.92 0.88 19.31
N GLN A 165 -10.76 -0.43 19.06
CA GLN A 165 -10.91 -1.46 20.10
C GLN A 165 -9.86 -1.29 21.22
N GLU A 166 -8.59 -1.02 20.87
CA GLU A 166 -7.52 -0.72 21.82
C GLU A 166 -7.84 0.51 22.70
N ALA A 167 -8.46 1.53 22.08
CA ALA A 167 -8.88 2.76 22.79
C ALA A 167 -10.18 2.63 23.57
N GLY A 168 -10.91 1.52 23.45
CA GLY A 168 -12.22 1.31 24.08
C GLY A 168 -13.37 2.13 23.46
N ILE A 169 -13.20 2.65 22.25
CA ILE A 169 -14.23 3.40 21.52
C ILE A 169 -15.23 2.42 20.90
N LEU A 170 -16.54 2.69 21.05
CA LEU A 170 -17.59 1.88 20.46
C LEU A 170 -17.66 2.13 18.93
N PHE A 171 -17.74 1.07 18.13
CA PHE A 171 -17.83 1.17 16.68
C PHE A 171 -18.56 -0.01 16.05
N THR A 172 -18.99 0.20 14.81
CA THR A 172 -19.52 -0.84 13.91
C THR A 172 -18.87 -0.69 12.54
N ILE A 173 -18.41 -1.79 11.94
CA ILE A 173 -17.90 -1.83 10.57
C ILE A 173 -19.00 -2.43 9.67
N ILE A 174 -19.31 -1.77 8.57
CA ILE A 174 -20.22 -2.29 7.54
C ILE A 174 -19.40 -2.72 6.33
N GLU A 175 -19.54 -3.99 5.94
CA GLU A 175 -18.83 -4.57 4.79
C GLU A 175 -19.83 -5.17 3.80
N LYS A 176 -19.73 -4.74 2.53
CA LYS A 176 -20.63 -5.22 1.46
C LYS A 176 -20.38 -6.68 1.06
N ASN A 177 -19.18 -7.16 1.25
CA ASN A 177 -18.77 -8.53 0.95
C ASN A 177 -19.13 -9.50 2.09
N GLU A 178 -19.02 -10.79 1.83
CA GLU A 178 -19.31 -11.85 2.81
C GLU A 178 -18.17 -12.06 3.82
N ASP A 179 -16.98 -11.51 3.54
CA ASP A 179 -15.82 -11.57 4.43
C ASP A 179 -14.94 -10.32 4.32
N VAL A 180 -13.94 -10.23 5.20
CA VAL A 180 -12.93 -9.17 5.20
C VAL A 180 -11.91 -9.34 4.09
N GLY A 181 -11.18 -8.28 3.75
CA GLY A 181 -10.08 -8.34 2.80
C GLY A 181 -10.08 -7.20 1.78
N GLY A 182 -11.26 -6.63 1.46
CA GLY A 182 -11.38 -5.54 0.48
C GLY A 182 -10.79 -5.93 -0.88
N THR A 183 -9.76 -5.22 -1.34
CA THR A 183 -9.07 -5.49 -2.62
C THR A 183 -8.63 -6.96 -2.76
N TRP A 184 -8.14 -7.58 -1.68
CA TRP A 184 -7.60 -8.94 -1.68
C TRP A 184 -8.69 -10.01 -1.63
N TYR A 185 -9.87 -9.68 -1.16
CA TYR A 185 -11.09 -10.50 -1.26
C TYR A 185 -11.74 -10.39 -2.66
N GLU A 186 -11.86 -9.17 -3.20
CA GLU A 186 -12.60 -8.92 -4.45
C GLU A 186 -11.83 -9.32 -5.71
N ASN A 187 -10.51 -9.30 -5.68
CA ASN A 187 -9.68 -9.60 -6.84
C ASN A 187 -9.12 -11.02 -6.71
N THR A 188 -9.65 -11.93 -7.53
CA THR A 188 -9.32 -13.36 -7.51
C THR A 188 -8.78 -13.85 -8.85
N TYR A 189 -8.35 -12.95 -9.72
CA TYR A 189 -7.79 -13.28 -11.03
C TYR A 189 -6.44 -14.01 -10.92
N PRO A 190 -6.09 -14.88 -11.88
CA PRO A 190 -4.81 -15.58 -11.89
C PRO A 190 -3.61 -14.65 -11.84
N GLY A 191 -2.64 -14.96 -11.00
CA GLY A 191 -1.42 -14.16 -10.86
C GLY A 191 -1.50 -12.94 -9.97
N ILE A 192 -2.65 -12.66 -9.34
CA ILE A 192 -2.78 -11.54 -8.40
C ILE A 192 -1.73 -11.61 -7.30
N GLY A 193 -1.08 -10.49 -7.02
CA GLY A 193 -0.09 -10.37 -5.97
C GLY A 193 0.30 -8.92 -5.71
N VAL A 194 1.05 -8.70 -4.64
CA VAL A 194 1.53 -7.39 -4.25
C VAL A 194 2.82 -7.04 -5.00
N ASP A 195 3.07 -5.75 -5.24
CA ASP A 195 4.31 -5.22 -5.83
C ASP A 195 5.23 -4.53 -4.80
N THR A 196 4.87 -4.60 -3.52
CA THR A 196 5.63 -4.15 -2.35
C THR A 196 5.97 -5.36 -1.48
N ALA A 197 7.19 -5.44 -0.94
CA ALA A 197 7.59 -6.57 -0.11
C ALA A 197 6.70 -6.70 1.14
N ASN A 198 6.25 -7.93 1.44
CA ASN A 198 5.21 -8.22 2.44
C ASN A 198 5.53 -7.71 3.84
N HIS A 199 6.77 -7.89 4.30
CA HIS A 199 7.18 -7.46 5.63
C HIS A 199 7.12 -5.93 5.81
N PHE A 200 6.94 -5.19 4.71
CA PHE A 200 6.60 -3.77 4.73
C PHE A 200 5.14 -3.52 4.34
N TYR A 201 4.52 -4.40 3.52
CA TYR A 201 3.08 -4.36 3.23
C TYR A 201 2.28 -5.10 4.31
N SER A 202 2.52 -4.76 5.57
CA SER A 202 1.87 -5.31 6.76
C SER A 202 1.79 -4.22 7.83
N TYR A 203 0.88 -4.38 8.80
CA TYR A 203 0.79 -3.46 9.92
C TYR A 203 2.10 -3.42 10.71
N SER A 204 2.51 -2.24 11.17
CA SER A 204 3.72 -2.07 11.98
C SER A 204 3.59 -2.73 13.36
N PHE A 205 2.35 -2.84 13.87
CA PHE A 205 2.02 -3.47 15.14
C PHE A 205 1.74 -4.99 15.03
N ASP A 206 1.69 -5.55 13.82
CA ASP A 206 1.51 -7.00 13.58
C ASP A 206 2.37 -7.46 12.40
N ASN A 207 3.65 -7.69 12.66
CA ASN A 207 4.54 -8.27 11.67
C ASN A 207 4.20 -9.76 11.47
N ASN A 208 3.87 -10.13 10.25
CA ASN A 208 3.79 -11.54 9.87
C ASN A 208 5.15 -11.99 9.34
N ASN A 209 5.71 -13.04 9.91
CA ASN A 209 6.97 -13.63 9.48
C ASN A 209 6.81 -14.96 8.73
N ASP A 210 5.56 -15.43 8.60
CA ASP A 210 5.23 -16.73 8.00
C ASP A 210 4.80 -16.63 6.53
N TRP A 211 5.29 -15.60 5.83
CA TRP A 211 5.09 -15.45 4.40
C TRP A 211 5.86 -16.51 3.61
N ASP A 212 5.23 -17.09 2.58
CA ASP A 212 5.91 -18.07 1.71
C ASP A 212 6.76 -17.41 0.63
N HIS A 213 6.47 -16.14 0.29
CA HIS A 213 7.19 -15.36 -0.69
C HIS A 213 7.53 -13.98 -0.13
N PHE A 214 8.55 -13.31 -0.66
CA PHE A 214 8.83 -11.90 -0.33
C PHE A 214 7.78 -10.94 -0.89
N PHE A 215 7.12 -11.34 -2.00
CA PHE A 215 6.00 -10.63 -2.62
C PHE A 215 4.82 -11.59 -2.72
N ALA A 216 3.91 -11.52 -1.76
CA ALA A 216 2.83 -12.48 -1.59
C ALA A 216 1.78 -12.43 -2.70
N LYS A 217 1.15 -13.57 -2.92
CA LYS A 217 -0.07 -13.69 -3.71
C LYS A 217 -1.29 -13.20 -2.92
N GLY A 218 -2.38 -12.91 -3.65
CA GLY A 218 -3.57 -12.29 -3.07
C GLY A 218 -4.19 -13.07 -1.92
N ASP A 219 -4.23 -14.40 -2.02
CA ASP A 219 -4.74 -15.31 -1.00
C ASP A 219 -3.97 -15.24 0.32
N GLN A 220 -2.64 -15.10 0.27
CA GLN A 220 -1.81 -14.95 1.47
C GLN A 220 -2.05 -13.61 2.18
N ILE A 221 -2.29 -12.53 1.42
CA ILE A 221 -2.59 -11.22 2.00
C ILE A 221 -3.99 -11.20 2.58
N GLU A 222 -4.95 -11.83 1.91
CA GLU A 222 -6.31 -12.02 2.45
C GLU A 222 -6.26 -12.82 3.76
N ALA A 223 -5.52 -13.94 3.78
CA ALA A 223 -5.31 -14.75 4.98
C ALA A 223 -4.67 -13.95 6.14
N TYR A 224 -3.70 -13.08 5.82
CA TYR A 224 -3.10 -12.16 6.79
C TYR A 224 -4.14 -11.21 7.42
N ILE A 225 -5.02 -10.60 6.61
CA ILE A 225 -6.08 -9.72 7.11
C ILE A 225 -7.08 -10.51 7.98
N LYS A 226 -7.51 -11.70 7.53
CA LYS A 226 -8.39 -12.60 8.30
C LYS A 226 -7.77 -12.99 9.64
N ARG A 227 -6.48 -13.36 9.65
CA ARG A 227 -5.75 -13.67 10.89
C ARG A 227 -5.78 -12.50 11.88
N ASN A 228 -5.59 -11.25 11.41
CA ASN A 228 -5.66 -10.09 12.27
C ASN A 228 -7.04 -9.89 12.88
N VAL A 229 -8.10 -10.06 12.09
CA VAL A 229 -9.50 -9.98 12.56
C VAL A 229 -9.81 -11.02 13.63
N GLU A 230 -9.37 -12.28 13.43
CA GLU A 230 -9.61 -13.37 14.39
C GLU A 230 -8.78 -13.17 15.67
N ARG A 231 -7.49 -12.88 15.54
CA ARG A 231 -6.58 -12.65 16.69
C ARG A 231 -7.04 -11.53 17.61
N THR A 232 -7.62 -10.47 17.04
CA THR A 232 -8.14 -9.33 17.83
C THR A 232 -9.62 -9.47 18.19
N SER A 233 -10.26 -10.57 17.77
CA SER A 233 -11.73 -10.76 17.95
C SER A 233 -12.56 -9.61 17.36
N LEU A 234 -12.08 -8.99 16.27
CA LEU A 234 -12.71 -7.85 15.63
C LEU A 234 -14.02 -8.24 14.93
N ARG A 235 -14.15 -9.51 14.52
CA ARG A 235 -15.29 -10.02 13.71
C ARG A 235 -16.66 -9.69 14.28
N LYS A 236 -16.81 -9.67 15.61
CA LYS A 236 -18.05 -9.32 16.31
C LYS A 236 -18.52 -7.88 16.08
N HIS A 237 -17.64 -6.99 15.61
CA HIS A 237 -17.93 -5.60 15.30
C HIS A 237 -18.24 -5.37 13.80
N ILE A 238 -18.17 -6.42 12.97
CA ILE A 238 -18.35 -6.32 11.53
C ILE A 238 -19.70 -6.90 11.13
N ARG A 239 -20.46 -6.17 10.32
CA ARG A 239 -21.69 -6.63 9.67
C ARG A 239 -21.37 -6.86 8.20
N PHE A 240 -21.45 -8.12 7.79
CA PHE A 240 -21.13 -8.57 6.43
C PHE A 240 -22.36 -8.59 5.53
N SER A 241 -22.13 -8.54 4.22
CA SER A 241 -23.17 -8.54 3.19
C SER A 241 -24.15 -7.37 3.35
N GLU A 242 -23.64 -6.24 3.83
CA GLU A 242 -24.40 -5.01 4.04
C GLU A 242 -23.64 -3.83 3.40
N GLU A 243 -24.35 -3.02 2.61
CA GLU A 243 -23.77 -1.88 1.90
C GLU A 243 -24.33 -0.57 2.42
N VAL A 244 -23.45 0.41 2.70
CA VAL A 244 -23.86 1.78 3.02
C VAL A 244 -24.27 2.48 1.73
N LEU A 245 -25.54 2.82 1.60
CA LEU A 245 -26.08 3.53 0.43
C LEU A 245 -25.94 5.04 0.55
N SER A 246 -26.25 5.56 1.75
CA SER A 246 -26.18 6.99 2.02
C SER A 246 -25.75 7.32 3.45
N LEU A 247 -25.19 8.52 3.59
CA LEU A 247 -24.81 9.14 4.86
C LEU A 247 -25.38 10.55 4.85
N ARG A 248 -26.15 10.93 5.88
CA ARG A 248 -26.71 12.27 6.02
C ARG A 248 -26.44 12.82 7.42
N TRP A 249 -25.81 13.99 7.45
CA TRP A 249 -25.64 14.75 8.69
C TRP A 249 -26.96 15.36 9.15
N ASP A 250 -27.29 15.22 10.42
CA ASP A 250 -28.45 15.84 11.03
C ASP A 250 -28.02 16.93 12.01
N GLU A 251 -28.37 18.18 11.69
CA GLU A 251 -28.00 19.35 12.49
C GLU A 251 -28.69 19.40 13.86
N ALA A 252 -29.84 18.74 14.01
CA ALA A 252 -30.58 18.76 15.26
C ALA A 252 -29.98 17.80 16.31
N SER A 253 -29.58 16.61 15.88
CA SER A 253 -28.95 15.62 16.74
C SER A 253 -27.42 15.69 16.76
N LEU A 254 -26.80 16.40 15.82
CA LEU A 254 -25.36 16.43 15.55
C LEU A 254 -24.78 15.02 15.35
N MET A 255 -25.50 14.21 14.58
CA MET A 255 -25.14 12.83 14.27
C MET A 255 -25.27 12.51 12.78
N TRP A 256 -24.56 11.52 12.34
CA TRP A 256 -24.74 10.91 11.03
C TRP A 256 -25.86 9.88 11.04
N HIS A 257 -26.73 9.92 10.04
CA HIS A 257 -27.73 8.91 9.72
C HIS A 257 -27.25 8.14 8.49
N ALA A 258 -27.02 6.86 8.64
CA ALA A 258 -26.58 5.97 7.56
C ALA A 258 -27.70 5.03 7.15
N GLU A 259 -27.99 4.98 5.85
CA GLU A 259 -28.89 3.99 5.27
C GLU A 259 -28.09 2.79 4.79
N ILE A 260 -28.45 1.61 5.30
CA ILE A 260 -27.75 0.36 5.05
C ILE A 260 -28.66 -0.58 4.27
N CYS A 261 -28.15 -1.15 3.17
CA CYS A 261 -28.82 -2.17 2.37
C CYS A 261 -28.27 -3.56 2.72
N ARG A 262 -29.15 -4.49 3.05
CA ARG A 262 -28.81 -5.90 3.24
C ARG A 262 -28.78 -6.66 1.91
N LYS A 263 -28.20 -7.85 1.93
CA LYS A 263 -28.12 -8.77 0.76
C LYS A 263 -29.49 -9.08 0.15
N ASP A 264 -30.57 -9.08 0.94
CA ASP A 264 -31.95 -9.32 0.48
C ASP A 264 -32.63 -8.07 -0.11
N GLY A 265 -31.92 -6.94 -0.17
CA GLY A 265 -32.42 -5.66 -0.69
C GLY A 265 -33.21 -4.83 0.33
N THR A 266 -33.44 -5.33 1.56
CA THR A 266 -34.08 -4.54 2.63
C THR A 266 -33.11 -3.47 3.15
N THR A 267 -33.65 -2.31 3.51
CA THR A 267 -32.86 -1.22 4.09
C THR A 267 -33.24 -0.97 5.55
N TYR A 268 -32.27 -0.44 6.31
CA TYR A 268 -32.47 0.04 7.67
C TYR A 268 -31.54 1.21 7.95
N GLN A 269 -31.75 1.92 9.04
CA GLN A 269 -30.91 3.06 9.42
C GLN A 269 -30.14 2.78 10.71
N ILE A 270 -28.93 3.32 10.77
CA ILE A 270 -28.14 3.45 11.99
C ILE A 270 -27.69 4.90 12.16
N THR A 271 -27.42 5.30 13.40
CA THR A 271 -26.86 6.60 13.72
C THR A 271 -25.45 6.45 14.28
N ALA A 272 -24.58 7.42 13.99
CA ALA A 272 -23.22 7.44 14.49
C ALA A 272 -22.77 8.87 14.78
N ASN A 273 -21.94 9.06 15.82
CA ASN A 273 -21.32 10.34 16.15
C ASN A 273 -20.23 10.72 15.13
N ALA A 274 -19.56 9.72 14.58
CA ALA A 274 -18.54 9.90 13.55
C ALA A 274 -18.60 8.79 12.50
N VAL A 275 -18.14 9.10 11.30
CA VAL A 275 -18.04 8.15 10.18
C VAL A 275 -16.61 8.12 9.67
N VAL A 276 -16.07 6.92 9.47
CA VAL A 276 -14.77 6.70 8.83
C VAL A 276 -15.01 5.89 7.55
N SER A 277 -14.79 6.53 6.40
CA SER A 277 -14.82 5.85 5.10
C SER A 277 -13.50 5.16 4.84
N ALA A 278 -13.52 3.83 4.79
CA ALA A 278 -12.39 2.95 4.52
C ALA A 278 -12.59 2.13 3.23
N VAL A 279 -13.36 2.66 2.27
CA VAL A 279 -13.77 1.96 1.05
C VAL A 279 -12.63 1.79 0.03
N GLY A 280 -11.54 2.56 0.16
CA GLY A 280 -10.43 2.58 -0.81
C GLY A 280 -10.81 3.21 -2.15
N MET A 281 -9.81 3.45 -3.01
CA MET A 281 -10.03 4.09 -4.31
C MET A 281 -10.08 3.11 -5.50
N LEU A 282 -9.67 1.85 -5.32
CA LEU A 282 -9.64 0.80 -6.34
C LEU A 282 -10.73 -0.26 -6.05
N ASN A 283 -11.98 0.16 -5.96
CA ASN A 283 -13.09 -0.71 -5.52
C ASN A 283 -14.23 -0.86 -6.56
N ARG A 284 -14.37 0.08 -7.50
CA ARG A 284 -15.42 0.02 -8.54
C ARG A 284 -14.77 -0.21 -9.90
N PRO A 285 -15.00 -1.38 -10.55
CA PRO A 285 -14.43 -1.69 -11.86
C PRO A 285 -14.85 -0.66 -12.92
N LYS A 286 -13.92 -0.30 -13.77
CA LYS A 286 -14.20 0.55 -14.94
C LYS A 286 -14.40 -0.31 -16.18
N VAL A 287 -15.65 -0.49 -16.59
CA VAL A 287 -15.98 -1.12 -17.87
C VAL A 287 -15.84 -0.06 -18.99
N PRO A 288 -15.04 -0.30 -20.01
CA PRO A 288 -14.84 0.67 -21.08
C PRO A 288 -16.09 0.76 -21.98
N GLU A 289 -16.37 1.97 -22.45
CA GLU A 289 -17.40 2.20 -23.47
C GLU A 289 -16.84 1.84 -24.86
N ILE A 290 -16.89 0.56 -25.22
CA ILE A 290 -16.49 0.06 -26.55
C ILE A 290 -17.76 -0.36 -27.27
N LYS A 291 -17.96 0.20 -28.48
CA LYS A 291 -19.11 -0.13 -29.32
C LYS A 291 -19.19 -1.64 -29.56
N GLY A 292 -20.34 -2.23 -29.32
CA GLY A 292 -20.60 -3.65 -29.56
C GLY A 292 -20.08 -4.59 -28.46
N LEU A 293 -19.51 -4.11 -27.36
CA LEU A 293 -19.01 -4.96 -26.29
C LEU A 293 -20.09 -5.93 -25.76
N GLU A 294 -21.33 -5.47 -25.71
CA GLU A 294 -22.51 -6.25 -25.29
C GLU A 294 -22.93 -7.32 -26.29
N SER A 295 -22.45 -7.25 -27.54
CA SER A 295 -22.74 -8.23 -28.59
C SER A 295 -21.78 -9.42 -28.60
N PHE A 296 -20.71 -9.38 -27.81
CA PHE A 296 -19.73 -10.46 -27.75
C PHE A 296 -20.38 -11.78 -27.31
N SER A 297 -20.17 -12.85 -28.09
CA SER A 297 -20.86 -14.13 -27.85
C SER A 297 -20.27 -14.96 -26.72
N GLY A 298 -19.00 -14.74 -26.36
CA GLY A 298 -18.31 -15.44 -25.28
C GLY A 298 -18.45 -14.75 -23.94
N PRO A 299 -17.89 -15.33 -22.86
CA PRO A 299 -17.74 -14.65 -21.59
C PRO A 299 -16.88 -13.37 -21.69
N ALA A 300 -17.41 -12.24 -21.21
CA ALA A 300 -16.68 -10.97 -21.09
C ALA A 300 -16.77 -10.48 -19.65
N PHE A 301 -15.64 -10.35 -18.97
CA PHE A 301 -15.62 -9.95 -17.56
C PHE A 301 -14.40 -9.09 -17.19
N HIS A 302 -14.59 -8.25 -16.18
CA HIS A 302 -13.53 -7.41 -15.64
C HIS A 302 -12.63 -8.22 -14.67
N THR A 303 -11.32 -7.96 -14.65
CA THR A 303 -10.38 -8.66 -13.75
C THR A 303 -10.83 -8.64 -12.28
N ALA A 304 -11.38 -7.53 -11.77
CA ALA A 304 -11.91 -7.45 -10.41
C ALA A 304 -13.27 -8.18 -10.20
N ARG A 305 -13.77 -8.84 -11.21
CA ARG A 305 -14.98 -9.69 -11.17
C ARG A 305 -14.70 -10.92 -12.03
N TRP A 306 -13.59 -11.59 -11.70
CA TRP A 306 -13.12 -12.77 -12.43
C TRP A 306 -14.19 -13.86 -12.44
N ASP A 307 -14.57 -14.31 -13.62
CA ASP A 307 -15.53 -15.41 -13.79
C ASP A 307 -14.81 -16.76 -13.72
N HIS A 308 -14.83 -17.39 -12.53
CA HIS A 308 -14.22 -18.70 -12.30
C HIS A 308 -14.92 -19.84 -13.03
N SER A 309 -16.12 -19.62 -13.59
CA SER A 309 -16.83 -20.61 -14.40
C SER A 309 -16.35 -20.63 -15.87
N ALA A 310 -15.69 -19.56 -16.33
CA ALA A 310 -15.13 -19.45 -17.66
C ALA A 310 -13.76 -20.16 -17.74
N ASP A 311 -13.76 -21.39 -18.26
CA ASP A 311 -12.51 -22.14 -18.49
C ASP A 311 -11.78 -21.59 -19.72
N TYR A 312 -10.65 -20.92 -19.47
CA TYR A 312 -9.80 -20.34 -20.51
C TYR A 312 -8.78 -21.32 -21.12
N ARG A 313 -8.66 -22.54 -20.59
CA ARG A 313 -7.67 -23.52 -21.05
C ARG A 313 -7.95 -23.96 -22.48
N GLY A 314 -6.92 -23.84 -23.33
CA GLY A 314 -7.04 -24.14 -24.77
C GLY A 314 -7.91 -23.16 -25.56
N LYS A 315 -8.36 -22.05 -24.98
CA LYS A 315 -9.18 -21.00 -25.63
C LYS A 315 -8.31 -19.88 -26.17
N ARG A 316 -8.87 -19.12 -27.11
CA ARG A 316 -8.34 -17.84 -27.55
C ARG A 316 -8.84 -16.77 -26.58
N VAL A 317 -7.95 -16.10 -25.91
CA VAL A 317 -8.29 -15.05 -24.92
C VAL A 317 -7.89 -13.68 -25.46
N GLY A 318 -8.85 -12.76 -25.56
CA GLY A 318 -8.60 -11.34 -25.77
C GLY A 318 -8.47 -10.65 -24.41
N MET A 319 -7.41 -9.87 -24.20
CA MET A 319 -7.22 -9.09 -22.97
C MET A 319 -7.08 -7.60 -23.28
N ILE A 320 -7.99 -6.77 -22.78
CA ILE A 320 -7.95 -5.31 -22.98
C ILE A 320 -7.28 -4.65 -21.77
N GLY A 321 -6.10 -4.07 -22.02
CA GLY A 321 -5.34 -3.32 -21.03
C GLY A 321 -4.08 -4.03 -20.53
N THR A 322 -3.04 -3.22 -20.28
CA THR A 322 -1.69 -3.64 -19.87
C THR A 322 -1.25 -2.97 -18.57
N GLY A 323 -2.21 -2.58 -17.70
CA GLY A 323 -1.93 -2.08 -16.36
C GLY A 323 -1.58 -3.21 -15.39
N ALA A 324 -1.56 -2.91 -14.08
CA ALA A 324 -1.13 -3.87 -13.05
C ALA A 324 -1.84 -5.23 -13.17
N SER A 325 -3.18 -5.25 -13.30
CA SER A 325 -3.92 -6.51 -13.43
C SER A 325 -3.60 -7.25 -14.72
N GLY A 326 -3.53 -6.55 -15.86
CA GLY A 326 -3.18 -7.18 -17.14
C GLY A 326 -1.79 -7.80 -17.14
N MET A 327 -0.80 -7.10 -16.55
CA MET A 327 0.57 -7.60 -16.40
C MET A 327 0.66 -8.82 -15.48
N GLN A 328 -0.28 -8.99 -14.54
CA GLN A 328 -0.34 -10.15 -13.67
C GLN A 328 -1.09 -11.33 -14.32
N VAL A 329 -2.22 -11.06 -14.97
CA VAL A 329 -3.04 -12.08 -15.64
C VAL A 329 -2.29 -12.70 -16.82
N GLY A 330 -1.70 -11.89 -17.70
CA GLY A 330 -1.06 -12.38 -18.92
C GLY A 330 -0.08 -13.52 -18.68
N PRO A 331 1.01 -13.33 -17.91
CA PRO A 331 1.97 -14.38 -17.61
C PRO A 331 1.35 -15.58 -16.88
N ALA A 332 0.31 -15.36 -16.07
CA ALA A 332 -0.32 -16.43 -15.28
C ALA A 332 -1.14 -17.40 -16.14
N ILE A 333 -1.75 -16.93 -17.25
CA ILE A 333 -2.61 -17.79 -18.09
C ILE A 333 -1.96 -18.19 -19.42
N GLN A 334 -0.85 -17.56 -19.81
CA GLN A 334 -0.25 -17.68 -21.14
C GLN A 334 0.02 -19.15 -21.55
N ASN A 335 0.48 -19.98 -20.63
CA ASN A 335 0.80 -21.38 -20.93
C ASN A 335 -0.46 -22.26 -21.10
N ASP A 336 -1.60 -21.81 -20.58
CA ASP A 336 -2.84 -22.60 -20.57
C ASP A 336 -3.75 -22.26 -21.76
N VAL A 337 -3.57 -21.11 -22.40
CA VAL A 337 -4.42 -20.63 -23.52
C VAL A 337 -3.86 -21.05 -24.87
N SER A 338 -4.74 -21.26 -25.85
CA SER A 338 -4.29 -21.51 -27.23
C SER A 338 -3.70 -20.27 -27.91
N ASN A 339 -4.26 -19.10 -27.60
CA ASN A 339 -3.75 -17.79 -28.03
C ASN A 339 -4.15 -16.72 -27.02
N LEU A 340 -3.25 -15.75 -26.75
CA LEU A 340 -3.49 -14.57 -25.94
C LEU A 340 -3.27 -13.31 -26.78
N THR A 341 -4.36 -12.64 -27.17
CA THR A 341 -4.30 -11.36 -27.86
C THR A 341 -4.43 -10.22 -26.85
N ILE A 342 -3.41 -9.39 -26.73
CA ILE A 342 -3.33 -8.29 -25.75
C ILE A 342 -3.53 -6.97 -26.47
N PHE A 343 -4.62 -6.26 -26.17
CA PHE A 343 -4.90 -4.93 -26.72
C PHE A 343 -4.30 -3.84 -25.82
N GLN A 344 -3.26 -3.19 -26.33
CA GLN A 344 -2.49 -2.20 -25.60
C GLN A 344 -2.78 -0.78 -26.11
N ARG A 345 -3.30 0.08 -25.25
CA ARG A 345 -3.40 1.52 -25.56
C ARG A 345 -2.05 2.25 -25.35
N SER A 346 -1.33 1.88 -24.30
CA SER A 346 0.00 2.40 -24.00
C SER A 346 0.74 1.46 -23.08
N PRO A 347 2.04 1.22 -23.29
CA PRO A 347 2.84 0.34 -22.44
C PRO A 347 3.05 0.91 -21.04
N HIS A 348 3.49 0.06 -20.12
CA HIS A 348 3.86 0.43 -18.75
C HIS A 348 5.32 0.11 -18.48
N TRP A 349 5.95 0.93 -17.65
CA TRP A 349 7.27 0.62 -17.08
C TRP A 349 7.12 -0.48 -16.02
N ALA A 350 7.92 -1.52 -16.13
CA ALA A 350 8.03 -2.56 -15.09
C ALA A 350 9.51 -2.78 -14.75
N MET A 351 9.79 -2.83 -13.46
CA MET A 351 11.12 -2.95 -12.89
C MET A 351 11.36 -4.38 -12.43
N LEU A 352 12.51 -4.93 -12.77
CA LEU A 352 12.98 -6.19 -12.20
C LEU A 352 13.29 -6.02 -10.71
N ASN A 353 12.87 -6.99 -9.91
CA ASN A 353 13.38 -7.19 -8.56
C ASN A 353 13.69 -8.69 -8.39
N PRO A 354 14.94 -9.07 -8.15
CA PRO A 354 15.32 -10.48 -8.02
C PRO A 354 14.51 -11.25 -6.97
N LEU A 355 14.12 -10.58 -5.87
CA LEU A 355 13.33 -11.20 -4.79
C LEU A 355 11.85 -11.41 -5.15
N TYR A 356 11.38 -10.92 -6.32
CA TYR A 356 9.96 -11.00 -6.68
C TYR A 356 9.46 -12.45 -6.81
N PHE A 357 10.35 -13.36 -7.22
CA PHE A 357 10.04 -14.78 -7.41
C PHE A 357 10.56 -15.66 -6.28
N GLU A 358 11.34 -15.07 -5.35
CA GLU A 358 11.98 -15.82 -4.28
C GLU A 358 10.97 -16.25 -3.21
N THR A 359 11.14 -17.47 -2.73
CA THR A 359 10.42 -17.99 -1.56
C THR A 359 11.15 -17.64 -0.27
N VAL A 360 10.40 -17.46 0.79
CA VAL A 360 10.95 -17.32 2.14
C VAL A 360 11.18 -18.72 2.70
N THR A 361 12.45 -19.10 2.84
CA THR A 361 12.82 -20.44 3.35
C THR A 361 12.42 -20.62 4.82
N GLU A 362 12.27 -21.85 5.28
CA GLU A 362 11.94 -22.14 6.68
C GLU A 362 13.00 -21.59 7.65
N SER A 363 14.31 -21.67 7.28
CA SER A 363 15.38 -21.06 8.08
C SER A 363 15.25 -19.53 8.12
N LYS A 364 14.82 -18.89 7.01
CA LYS A 364 14.56 -17.43 7.00
C LYS A 364 13.37 -17.07 7.90
N LYS A 365 12.27 -17.82 7.83
CA LYS A 365 11.12 -17.65 8.75
C LYS A 365 11.55 -17.84 10.19
N TRP A 366 12.39 -18.85 10.45
CA TRP A 366 12.92 -19.09 11.77
C TRP A 366 13.75 -17.89 12.28
N VAL A 367 14.66 -17.32 11.49
CA VAL A 367 15.45 -16.13 11.85
C VAL A 367 14.52 -14.94 12.15
N LEU A 368 13.55 -14.69 11.29
CA LEU A 368 12.58 -13.61 11.48
C LEU A 368 11.78 -13.75 12.77
N ASN A 369 11.45 -14.98 13.19
CA ASN A 369 10.63 -15.24 14.37
C ASN A 369 11.46 -15.33 15.68
N ASN A 370 12.73 -15.72 15.61
CA ASN A 370 13.48 -16.09 16.80
C ASN A 370 14.67 -15.18 17.12
N ILE A 371 15.24 -14.47 16.14
CA ILE A 371 16.37 -13.58 16.46
C ILE A 371 15.84 -12.23 16.95
N PRO A 372 16.22 -11.80 18.18
CA PRO A 372 15.74 -10.54 18.75
C PRO A 372 15.99 -9.36 17.82
N PHE A 373 14.99 -8.51 17.63
CA PHE A 373 15.04 -7.29 16.82
C PHE A 373 15.30 -7.48 15.32
N TYR A 374 15.64 -8.69 14.85
CA TYR A 374 16.00 -8.93 13.45
C TYR A 374 14.87 -8.51 12.49
N THR A 375 13.62 -8.91 12.76
CA THR A 375 12.45 -8.53 11.94
C THR A 375 12.27 -7.02 11.85
N LYS A 376 12.55 -6.29 12.93
CA LYS A 376 12.44 -4.83 12.96
C LYS A 376 13.45 -4.17 12.01
N TRP A 377 14.71 -4.60 12.05
CA TRP A 377 15.75 -4.12 11.15
C TRP A 377 15.54 -4.58 9.70
N PHE A 378 15.05 -5.80 9.49
CA PHE A 378 14.68 -6.31 8.18
C PHE A 378 13.53 -5.49 7.58
N ARG A 379 12.47 -5.19 8.35
CA ARG A 379 11.39 -4.30 7.93
C ARG A 379 11.91 -2.88 7.58
N PHE A 380 12.82 -2.34 8.38
CA PHE A 380 13.45 -1.04 8.09
C PHE A 380 14.23 -1.08 6.77
N GLN A 381 15.00 -2.12 6.50
CA GLN A 381 15.72 -2.28 5.24
C GLN A 381 14.76 -2.25 4.04
N LEU A 382 13.65 -2.96 4.12
CA LEU A 382 12.62 -2.98 3.09
C LEU A 382 11.91 -1.63 2.94
N PHE A 383 11.62 -0.97 4.06
CA PHE A 383 11.12 0.41 4.06
C PHE A 383 12.06 1.32 3.28
N TRP A 384 13.33 1.34 3.63
CA TRP A 384 14.31 2.23 3.00
C TRP A 384 14.52 1.91 1.51
N SER A 385 14.58 0.63 1.16
CA SER A 385 14.83 0.18 -0.21
C SER A 385 13.70 0.47 -1.20
N SER A 386 12.48 0.70 -0.72
CA SER A 386 11.28 0.76 -1.58
C SER A 386 10.44 2.02 -1.39
N SER A 387 10.98 3.08 -0.77
CA SER A 387 10.21 4.28 -0.45
C SER A 387 10.85 5.59 -0.96
N ASP A 388 11.20 6.49 -0.07
CA ASP A 388 11.62 7.86 -0.37
C ASP A 388 12.94 7.97 -1.16
N THR A 389 13.72 6.90 -1.20
CA THR A 389 14.92 6.81 -2.05
C THR A 389 14.63 7.02 -3.54
N PHE A 390 13.40 6.78 -3.98
CA PHE A 390 12.99 7.01 -5.37
C PHE A 390 12.41 8.41 -5.63
N HIS A 391 12.10 9.18 -4.58
CA HIS A 391 11.36 10.44 -4.74
C HIS A 391 12.12 11.48 -5.59
N HIS A 392 13.44 11.50 -5.53
CA HIS A 392 14.26 12.42 -6.35
C HIS A 392 14.14 12.14 -7.86
N ASN A 393 13.80 10.91 -8.28
CA ASN A 393 13.58 10.55 -9.68
C ASN A 393 12.32 11.21 -10.26
N LEU A 394 11.40 11.66 -9.41
CA LEU A 394 10.11 12.23 -9.82
C LEU A 394 10.20 13.72 -10.15
N LYS A 395 11.24 14.40 -9.68
CA LYS A 395 11.34 15.86 -9.76
C LYS A 395 11.69 16.31 -11.17
N VAL A 396 10.98 17.32 -11.64
CA VAL A 396 11.25 17.96 -12.93
C VAL A 396 12.39 18.97 -12.76
N ASP A 397 13.50 18.74 -13.47
CA ASP A 397 14.54 19.78 -13.64
C ASP A 397 14.12 20.71 -14.79
N PRO A 398 13.84 22.01 -14.54
CA PRO A 398 13.39 22.93 -15.57
C PRO A 398 14.45 23.12 -16.69
N ASN A 399 15.71 22.84 -16.42
CA ASN A 399 16.83 22.97 -17.37
C ASN A 399 17.16 21.64 -18.08
N TRP A 400 16.45 20.55 -17.79
CA TRP A 400 16.68 19.24 -18.41
C TRP A 400 16.40 19.27 -19.92
N PRO A 401 17.32 18.79 -20.77
CA PRO A 401 17.20 18.94 -22.23
C PRO A 401 16.08 18.05 -22.84
N ASP A 402 15.94 16.81 -22.40
CA ASP A 402 14.91 15.88 -22.89
C ASP A 402 13.70 15.86 -21.95
N LYS A 403 12.82 16.85 -22.13
CA LYS A 403 11.60 16.97 -21.30
C LYS A 403 10.47 16.03 -21.72
N LYS A 404 10.61 15.30 -22.83
CA LYS A 404 9.58 14.38 -23.28
C LYS A 404 9.67 13.02 -22.58
N HIS A 405 10.86 12.47 -22.51
CA HIS A 405 11.06 11.08 -22.10
C HIS A 405 11.67 10.92 -20.72
N THR A 406 12.29 11.98 -20.19
CA THR A 406 12.96 11.99 -18.89
C THR A 406 12.78 13.34 -18.19
N LEU A 407 13.16 13.47 -16.92
CA LEU A 407 12.88 14.66 -16.11
C LEU A 407 14.12 15.28 -15.50
N ASN A 408 15.13 14.45 -15.24
CA ASN A 408 16.40 14.79 -14.63
C ASN A 408 17.40 13.63 -14.87
N ALA A 409 18.65 13.81 -14.46
CA ALA A 409 19.71 12.81 -14.66
C ALA A 409 19.39 11.43 -14.03
N ALA A 410 18.81 11.41 -12.83
CA ALA A 410 18.48 10.16 -12.14
C ALA A 410 17.32 9.44 -12.85
N ASN A 411 16.27 10.17 -13.28
CA ASN A 411 15.18 9.61 -14.07
C ASN A 411 15.66 9.06 -15.41
N ALA A 412 16.62 9.74 -16.06
CA ALA A 412 17.22 9.27 -17.32
C ALA A 412 18.02 7.97 -17.12
N GLU A 413 18.74 7.83 -16.02
CA GLU A 413 19.44 6.59 -15.70
C GLU A 413 18.48 5.43 -15.44
N VAL A 414 17.39 5.68 -14.69
CA VAL A 414 16.32 4.68 -14.51
C VAL A 414 15.74 4.27 -15.86
N ARG A 415 15.44 5.22 -16.76
CA ARG A 415 14.94 4.93 -18.11
C ARG A 415 15.88 4.00 -18.86
N LYS A 416 17.17 4.32 -18.89
CA LYS A 416 18.20 3.51 -19.56
C LYS A 416 18.23 2.07 -19.04
N GLN A 417 18.12 1.89 -17.72
CA GLN A 417 18.09 0.55 -17.12
C GLN A 417 16.83 -0.22 -17.51
N LEU A 418 15.67 0.44 -17.50
CA LEU A 418 14.40 -0.17 -17.91
C LEU A 418 14.36 -0.53 -19.39
N GLU A 419 14.90 0.32 -20.28
CA GLU A 419 15.01 0.03 -21.71
C GLU A 419 15.95 -1.15 -21.99
N ALA A 420 17.08 -1.23 -21.28
CA ALA A 420 18.00 -2.35 -21.37
C ALA A 420 17.34 -3.66 -20.89
N HIS A 421 16.57 -3.61 -19.81
CA HIS A 421 15.81 -4.76 -19.29
C HIS A 421 14.76 -5.21 -20.32
N ILE A 422 13.94 -4.31 -20.87
CA ILE A 422 12.95 -4.63 -21.90
C ILE A 422 13.63 -5.31 -23.07
N ALA A 423 14.69 -4.71 -23.64
CA ALA A 423 15.41 -5.25 -24.79
C ALA A 423 15.94 -6.67 -24.54
N SER A 424 16.50 -6.91 -23.34
CA SER A 424 16.98 -8.23 -22.95
C SER A 424 15.84 -9.26 -22.86
N GLU A 425 14.73 -8.92 -22.22
CA GLU A 425 13.61 -9.86 -22.00
C GLU A 425 12.84 -10.20 -23.28
N VAL A 426 12.74 -9.25 -24.23
CA VAL A 426 12.09 -9.50 -25.52
C VAL A 426 13.05 -10.07 -26.59
N GLY A 427 14.27 -10.51 -26.21
CA GLY A 427 15.21 -11.14 -27.13
C GLY A 427 15.75 -10.19 -28.22
N HIS A 428 15.83 -8.89 -27.92
CA HIS A 428 16.25 -7.83 -28.85
C HIS A 428 15.38 -7.71 -30.12
N ASP A 429 14.14 -8.20 -30.10
CA ASP A 429 13.19 -8.02 -31.19
C ASP A 429 12.82 -6.54 -31.32
N PRO A 430 13.13 -5.87 -32.46
CA PRO A 430 12.91 -4.42 -32.60
C PRO A 430 11.44 -4.02 -32.52
N GLU A 431 10.53 -4.87 -33.01
CA GLU A 431 9.09 -4.58 -32.99
C GLU A 431 8.51 -4.71 -31.59
N LEU A 432 8.91 -5.74 -30.85
CA LEU A 432 8.52 -5.88 -29.45
C LEU A 432 9.13 -4.78 -28.57
N ILE A 433 10.39 -4.39 -28.80
CA ILE A 433 11.01 -3.24 -28.11
C ILE A 433 10.17 -1.99 -28.35
N ARG A 434 9.84 -1.68 -29.60
CA ARG A 434 9.01 -0.52 -29.96
C ARG A 434 7.65 -0.54 -29.26
N LYS A 435 6.97 -1.68 -29.24
CA LYS A 435 5.64 -1.83 -28.64
C LYS A 435 5.68 -1.80 -27.10
N ALA A 436 6.70 -2.38 -26.48
CA ALA A 436 6.80 -2.54 -25.03
C ALA A 436 7.43 -1.34 -24.31
N THR A 437 8.16 -0.46 -25.04
CA THR A 437 8.83 0.70 -24.43
C THR A 437 7.91 1.91 -24.35
N PRO A 438 7.64 2.46 -23.14
CA PRO A 438 6.84 3.68 -22.98
C PRO A 438 7.53 4.93 -23.56
N ASP A 439 6.72 5.83 -24.14
CA ASP A 439 7.17 7.13 -24.67
C ASP A 439 7.07 8.28 -23.66
N TYR A 440 6.81 7.96 -22.38
CA TYR A 440 6.71 8.91 -21.28
C TYR A 440 7.77 8.61 -20.20
N PRO A 441 8.10 9.58 -19.33
CA PRO A 441 9.11 9.41 -18.28
C PRO A 441 8.79 8.25 -17.31
N PRO A 442 9.81 7.51 -16.83
CA PRO A 442 9.64 6.59 -15.70
C PRO A 442 8.89 7.22 -14.53
N TYR A 443 8.06 6.44 -13.84
CA TYR A 443 7.15 6.85 -12.77
C TYR A 443 5.96 7.73 -13.21
N GLY A 444 5.84 8.12 -14.48
CA GLY A 444 4.66 8.86 -14.95
C GLY A 444 3.34 8.12 -14.76
N LYS A 445 3.39 6.79 -14.77
CA LYS A 445 2.35 5.88 -14.26
C LYS A 445 2.92 5.04 -13.14
N ARG A 446 2.08 4.20 -12.47
CA ARG A 446 2.58 3.24 -11.49
C ARG A 446 3.76 2.46 -12.04
N MET A 447 4.90 2.50 -11.36
CA MET A 447 6.01 1.61 -11.65
C MET A 447 5.62 0.21 -11.18
N LEU A 448 5.54 -0.73 -12.12
CA LEU A 448 5.14 -2.12 -11.85
C LEU A 448 6.36 -3.00 -11.59
N ARG A 449 6.13 -4.24 -11.17
CA ARG A 449 7.15 -5.28 -11.13
C ARG A 449 7.04 -6.14 -12.38
N ASP A 450 8.18 -6.39 -13.04
CA ASP A 450 8.20 -7.37 -14.13
C ASP A 450 8.08 -8.77 -13.54
N ASN A 451 6.97 -9.42 -13.84
CA ASN A 451 6.64 -10.78 -13.45
C ASN A 451 6.71 -11.75 -14.64
N HIS A 452 7.72 -11.63 -15.46
CA HIS A 452 7.90 -12.26 -16.77
C HIS A 452 6.98 -11.73 -17.87
N TRP A 453 6.42 -10.52 -17.68
CA TRP A 453 5.58 -9.87 -18.68
C TRP A 453 6.29 -9.72 -20.02
N TYR A 454 7.48 -9.12 -20.02
CA TYR A 454 8.21 -8.89 -21.27
C TYR A 454 8.62 -10.20 -21.94
N ARG A 455 9.09 -11.17 -21.17
CA ARG A 455 9.44 -12.51 -21.68
C ARG A 455 8.21 -13.26 -22.23
N MET A 456 7.03 -13.07 -21.63
CA MET A 456 5.78 -13.64 -22.14
C MET A 456 5.47 -13.14 -23.54
N LEU A 457 5.75 -11.87 -23.87
CA LEU A 457 5.47 -11.29 -25.20
C LEU A 457 6.22 -11.98 -26.33
N THR A 458 7.30 -12.74 -26.04
CA THR A 458 8.05 -13.50 -27.05
C THR A 458 7.44 -14.88 -27.38
N LYS A 459 6.37 -15.26 -26.70
CA LYS A 459 5.77 -16.58 -26.88
C LYS A 459 4.96 -16.66 -28.17
N PRO A 460 5.02 -17.78 -28.89
CA PRO A 460 4.38 -17.90 -30.22
C PRO A 460 2.85 -17.83 -30.19
N ASN A 461 2.24 -17.99 -29.01
CA ASN A 461 0.80 -17.87 -28.81
C ASN A 461 0.39 -16.53 -28.15
N VAL A 462 1.25 -15.51 -28.21
CA VAL A 462 0.96 -14.19 -27.64
C VAL A 462 1.09 -13.12 -28.73
N ASP A 463 0.02 -12.36 -28.92
CA ASP A 463 -0.04 -11.23 -29.85
C ASP A 463 -0.20 -9.92 -29.08
N LEU A 464 0.75 -8.99 -29.20
CA LEU A 464 0.63 -7.64 -28.67
C LEU A 464 0.14 -6.67 -29.74
N VAL A 465 -1.11 -6.21 -29.62
CA VAL A 465 -1.79 -5.30 -30.55
C VAL A 465 -1.79 -3.89 -29.95
N ASP A 466 -1.10 -2.96 -30.62
CA ASP A 466 -0.98 -1.55 -30.22
C ASP A 466 -1.83 -0.58 -31.07
N LEU A 467 -2.77 -1.16 -31.84
CA LEU A 467 -3.81 -0.41 -32.56
C LEU A 467 -5.02 -0.14 -31.66
N SER A 468 -5.70 0.97 -31.91
CA SER A 468 -6.93 1.27 -31.19
C SER A 468 -8.04 0.28 -31.57
N ILE A 469 -8.83 -0.10 -30.55
CA ILE A 469 -10.06 -0.88 -30.77
C ILE A 469 -11.10 0.04 -31.41
N ASP A 470 -11.71 -0.40 -32.51
CA ASP A 470 -12.82 0.28 -33.16
C ASP A 470 -14.16 -0.17 -32.56
N HIS A 471 -14.40 -1.49 -32.55
CA HIS A 471 -15.59 -2.08 -31.96
C HIS A 471 -15.37 -3.56 -31.60
N VAL A 472 -16.37 -4.16 -30.96
CA VAL A 472 -16.45 -5.59 -30.68
C VAL A 472 -17.56 -6.20 -31.52
N GLU A 473 -17.28 -7.36 -32.10
CA GLU A 473 -18.22 -8.22 -32.80
C GLU A 473 -18.49 -9.51 -32.00
N PRO A 474 -19.50 -10.31 -32.35
CA PRO A 474 -19.79 -11.56 -31.68
C PRO A 474 -18.59 -12.51 -31.55
N GLU A 475 -17.70 -12.51 -32.54
CA GLU A 475 -16.56 -13.41 -32.66
C GLU A 475 -15.26 -12.85 -32.11
N GLY A 476 -15.17 -11.56 -31.75
CA GLY A 476 -13.91 -10.96 -31.29
C GLY A 476 -13.85 -9.44 -31.33
N VAL A 477 -12.64 -8.91 -31.31
CA VAL A 477 -12.34 -7.47 -31.26
C VAL A 477 -11.84 -6.99 -32.61
N VAL A 478 -12.41 -5.91 -33.16
CA VAL A 478 -12.00 -5.28 -34.40
C VAL A 478 -11.16 -4.04 -34.10
N THR A 479 -9.98 -3.95 -34.69
CA THR A 479 -9.08 -2.81 -34.60
C THR A 479 -9.28 -1.77 -35.67
N SER A 480 -8.69 -0.58 -35.53
CA SER A 480 -8.86 0.58 -36.42
C SER A 480 -8.41 0.35 -37.86
N ASP A 481 -7.65 -0.68 -38.14
CA ASP A 481 -7.25 -1.15 -39.48
C ASP A 481 -8.26 -2.14 -40.08
N CYS A 482 -9.42 -2.31 -39.44
CA CYS A 482 -10.47 -3.26 -39.80
C CYS A 482 -10.08 -4.74 -39.65
N THR A 483 -9.04 -5.05 -38.85
CA THR A 483 -8.65 -6.43 -38.57
C THR A 483 -9.49 -6.99 -37.42
N LEU A 484 -10.17 -8.14 -37.66
CA LEU A 484 -10.85 -8.91 -36.62
C LEU A 484 -9.82 -9.79 -35.92
N HIS A 485 -9.76 -9.68 -34.60
CA HIS A 485 -8.99 -10.56 -33.70
C HIS A 485 -9.95 -11.51 -32.98
N PRO A 486 -10.07 -12.76 -33.45
CA PRO A 486 -11.05 -13.68 -32.87
C PRO A 486 -10.66 -14.11 -31.48
N CYS A 487 -11.61 -14.11 -30.55
CA CYS A 487 -11.42 -14.62 -29.19
C CYS A 487 -12.68 -15.33 -28.70
N ASP A 488 -12.48 -16.30 -27.79
CA ASP A 488 -13.54 -17.08 -27.17
C ASP A 488 -13.92 -16.49 -25.80
N ILE A 489 -12.98 -15.74 -25.18
CA ILE A 489 -13.15 -15.08 -23.88
C ILE A 489 -12.54 -13.68 -23.99
N LEU A 490 -13.19 -12.68 -23.37
CA LEU A 490 -12.71 -11.31 -23.32
C LEU A 490 -12.49 -10.87 -21.88
N VAL A 491 -11.23 -10.59 -21.51
CA VAL A 491 -10.83 -10.11 -20.19
C VAL A 491 -10.61 -8.61 -20.20
N LEU A 492 -11.35 -7.89 -19.37
CA LEU A 492 -11.25 -6.43 -19.23
C LEU A 492 -10.30 -6.07 -18.07
N ALA A 493 -9.04 -5.81 -18.38
CA ALA A 493 -8.03 -5.32 -17.44
C ALA A 493 -7.97 -3.78 -17.45
N THR A 494 -9.14 -3.13 -17.39
CA THR A 494 -9.36 -1.72 -17.73
C THR A 494 -9.35 -0.78 -16.52
N GLY A 495 -9.04 -1.30 -15.31
CA GLY A 495 -8.85 -0.53 -14.09
C GLY A 495 -10.16 -0.15 -13.40
N PHE A 496 -10.14 0.95 -12.64
CA PHE A 496 -11.21 1.33 -11.70
C PHE A 496 -11.67 2.77 -11.89
N GLU A 497 -12.88 3.09 -11.39
CA GLU A 497 -13.46 4.43 -11.37
C GLU A 497 -12.83 5.30 -10.26
N THR A 498 -11.56 5.61 -10.39
CA THR A 498 -10.77 6.31 -9.37
C THR A 498 -11.08 7.81 -9.25
N ARG A 499 -11.66 8.41 -10.28
CA ARG A 499 -12.01 9.82 -10.30
C ARG A 499 -13.24 10.12 -9.46
N ARG A 500 -14.22 9.20 -9.45
CA ARG A 500 -15.44 9.26 -8.66
C ARG A 500 -15.23 8.63 -7.28
N MET A 501 -14.33 9.22 -6.49
CA MET A 501 -14.02 8.71 -5.17
C MET A 501 -15.28 8.73 -4.28
N LEU A 502 -15.49 7.66 -3.49
CA LEU A 502 -16.66 7.39 -2.65
C LEU A 502 -17.99 7.08 -3.39
N TRP A 503 -18.03 7.22 -4.72
CA TRP A 503 -19.18 6.80 -5.51
C TRP A 503 -19.40 5.27 -5.43
N PRO A 504 -20.67 4.78 -5.38
CA PRO A 504 -21.95 5.48 -5.55
C PRO A 504 -22.62 5.94 -4.25
N MET A 505 -21.92 5.86 -3.10
CA MET A 505 -22.46 6.27 -1.80
C MET A 505 -22.85 7.76 -1.82
N GLN A 506 -24.07 8.07 -1.42
CA GLN A 506 -24.56 9.43 -1.31
C GLN A 506 -24.16 10.01 0.04
N ILE A 507 -23.47 11.15 0.07
CA ILE A 507 -22.99 11.76 1.31
C ILE A 507 -23.45 13.22 1.33
N GLU A 508 -24.32 13.52 2.30
CA GLU A 508 -24.89 14.85 2.55
C GLU A 508 -24.42 15.35 3.92
N GLY A 509 -23.67 16.43 3.91
CA GLY A 509 -23.13 17.07 5.09
C GLY A 509 -24.01 18.23 5.59
N ARG A 510 -23.36 19.21 6.22
CA ARG A 510 -23.95 20.40 6.82
C ARG A 510 -24.71 21.23 5.79
N GLY A 511 -25.92 21.70 6.16
CA GLY A 511 -26.74 22.54 5.27
C GLY A 511 -27.22 21.86 3.98
N GLY A 512 -27.15 20.54 3.86
CA GLY A 512 -27.51 19.80 2.66
C GLY A 512 -26.41 19.76 1.58
N ALA A 513 -25.19 20.20 1.89
CA ALA A 513 -24.07 20.12 0.96
C ALA A 513 -23.74 18.64 0.66
N THR A 514 -23.63 18.26 -0.61
CA THR A 514 -23.24 16.91 -0.97
C THR A 514 -21.75 16.82 -1.29
N ILE A 515 -21.15 15.65 -1.10
CA ILE A 515 -19.75 15.44 -1.47
C ILE A 515 -19.55 15.66 -2.98
N LEU A 516 -20.56 15.35 -3.79
CA LEU A 516 -20.57 15.58 -5.23
C LEU A 516 -20.56 17.07 -5.58
N ASP A 517 -21.26 17.94 -4.81
CA ASP A 517 -21.21 19.39 -5.00
C ASP A 517 -19.81 19.96 -4.75
N ARG A 518 -19.05 19.33 -3.84
CA ARG A 518 -17.69 19.79 -3.46
C ARG A 518 -16.61 19.23 -4.38
N TRP A 519 -16.74 18.00 -4.84
CA TRP A 519 -15.73 17.32 -5.64
C TRP A 519 -16.05 17.31 -7.14
N GLY A 520 -17.30 17.55 -7.53
CA GLY A 520 -17.76 17.24 -8.87
C GLY A 520 -17.56 15.75 -9.18
N ASP A 521 -17.54 15.41 -10.45
CA ASP A 521 -17.32 14.03 -10.89
C ASP A 521 -15.84 13.59 -10.80
N GLU A 522 -14.86 14.53 -10.75
CA GLU A 522 -13.47 14.19 -11.01
C GLU A 522 -12.43 14.93 -10.17
N ASP A 523 -12.80 15.83 -9.24
CA ASP A 523 -11.85 16.66 -8.50
C ASP A 523 -11.92 16.49 -6.98
N PRO A 524 -11.76 15.26 -6.46
CA PRO A 524 -11.79 15.03 -5.03
C PRO A 524 -10.66 15.78 -4.32
N ARG A 525 -10.99 16.43 -3.17
CA ARG A 525 -10.10 17.21 -2.34
C ARG A 525 -10.38 16.95 -0.86
N ALA A 526 -9.34 16.73 -0.07
CA ALA A 526 -9.45 16.59 1.38
C ALA A 526 -8.21 17.12 2.08
N HIS A 527 -8.36 17.71 3.24
CA HIS A 527 -7.23 18.11 4.09
C HIS A 527 -6.50 16.85 4.56
N LEU A 528 -5.20 16.76 4.29
CA LEU A 528 -4.36 15.58 4.51
C LEU A 528 -4.89 14.28 3.84
N GLY A 529 -5.85 14.40 2.90
CA GLY A 529 -6.56 13.25 2.34
C GLY A 529 -7.58 12.65 3.32
N ILE A 530 -7.95 13.34 4.41
CA ILE A 530 -8.72 12.79 5.55
C ILE A 530 -10.04 13.53 5.77
N THR A 531 -10.05 14.86 5.82
CA THR A 531 -11.23 15.64 6.20
C THR A 531 -11.66 16.64 5.14
N VAL A 532 -12.95 16.93 5.06
CA VAL A 532 -13.57 17.83 4.07
C VAL A 532 -14.43 18.85 4.81
N PRO A 533 -14.39 20.16 4.48
CA PRO A 533 -15.28 21.16 5.05
C PRO A 533 -16.76 20.82 4.79
N GLU A 534 -17.62 21.16 5.73
CA GLU A 534 -19.08 20.91 5.73
C GLU A 534 -19.48 19.44 5.96
N PHE A 535 -18.50 18.57 6.28
CA PHE A 535 -18.75 17.18 6.64
C PHE A 535 -18.21 16.91 8.05
N PRO A 536 -18.94 17.34 9.12
CA PRO A 536 -18.49 17.19 10.50
C PRO A 536 -18.26 15.73 10.87
N ASN A 537 -17.21 15.41 11.62
CA ASN A 537 -16.90 14.04 12.07
C ASN A 537 -16.82 13.00 10.95
N PHE A 538 -16.63 13.42 9.70
CA PHE A 538 -16.47 12.54 8.56
C PHE A 538 -14.98 12.46 8.17
N PHE A 539 -14.44 11.24 8.14
CA PHE A 539 -13.05 10.98 7.84
C PHE A 539 -12.92 10.00 6.68
N VAL A 540 -11.91 10.18 5.86
CA VAL A 540 -11.59 9.28 4.75
C VAL A 540 -10.20 8.69 4.97
N ILE A 541 -10.07 7.37 4.90
CA ILE A 541 -8.78 6.69 4.86
C ILE A 541 -8.44 6.38 3.39
N TYR A 542 -7.20 6.66 3.02
CA TYR A 542 -6.68 6.53 1.66
C TYR A 542 -7.47 7.41 0.66
N GLY A 543 -7.76 8.63 1.12
CA GLY A 543 -8.53 9.64 0.36
C GLY A 543 -7.69 10.37 -0.70
N PRO A 544 -8.16 11.53 -1.18
CA PRO A 544 -7.51 12.30 -2.24
C PRO A 544 -6.04 12.61 -1.94
N ASN A 545 -5.19 12.49 -2.97
CA ASN A 545 -3.75 12.78 -2.90
C ASN A 545 -2.96 11.97 -1.85
N THR A 546 -3.38 10.72 -1.59
CA THR A 546 -2.67 9.83 -0.65
C THR A 546 -2.19 8.52 -1.26
N ASN A 547 -2.49 8.27 -2.55
CA ASN A 547 -2.00 7.07 -3.23
C ASN A 547 -0.48 7.13 -3.45
N LEU A 548 0.22 6.09 -3.02
CA LEU A 548 1.66 5.96 -3.19
C LEU A 548 2.00 5.50 -4.61
N SER A 549 2.55 6.40 -5.42
CA SER A 549 2.80 6.17 -6.83
C SER A 549 4.28 5.95 -7.16
N HIS A 550 5.19 6.31 -6.26
CA HIS A 550 6.65 6.20 -6.45
C HIS A 550 7.27 5.02 -5.68
N GLY A 551 6.66 4.63 -4.57
CA GLY A 551 7.16 3.61 -3.66
C GLY A 551 6.46 3.68 -2.31
N GLY A 552 6.87 2.84 -1.38
CA GLY A 552 6.28 2.77 -0.06
C GLY A 552 5.14 1.76 0.05
N SER A 553 4.58 1.68 1.23
CA SER A 553 3.47 0.78 1.57
C SER A 553 2.19 1.59 1.81
N ALA A 554 1.09 1.17 1.17
CA ALA A 554 -0.22 1.74 1.46
C ALA A 554 -0.60 1.55 2.94
N VAL A 555 -0.10 0.48 3.57
CA VAL A 555 -0.32 0.22 5.00
C VAL A 555 0.36 1.28 5.87
N PHE A 556 1.55 1.75 5.51
CA PHE A 556 2.19 2.86 6.21
C PHE A 556 1.35 4.15 6.17
N HIS A 557 0.84 4.53 4.98
CA HIS A 557 -0.01 5.72 4.84
C HIS A 557 -1.31 5.60 5.62
N LEU A 558 -1.98 4.44 5.55
CA LEU A 558 -3.21 4.25 6.31
C LEU A 558 -2.98 4.32 7.83
N GLU A 559 -1.86 3.80 8.34
CA GLU A 559 -1.53 3.90 9.77
C GLU A 559 -1.29 5.35 10.21
N CYS A 560 -0.65 6.16 9.37
CA CYS A 560 -0.50 7.60 9.61
C CYS A 560 -1.88 8.29 9.70
N GLN A 561 -2.80 7.94 8.80
CA GLN A 561 -4.16 8.49 8.80
C GLN A 561 -4.99 7.97 9.98
N VAL A 562 -4.92 6.69 10.30
CA VAL A 562 -5.59 6.10 11.46
C VAL A 562 -5.14 6.80 12.74
N ARG A 563 -3.82 7.03 12.93
CA ARG A 563 -3.30 7.80 14.06
C ARG A 563 -3.92 9.21 14.14
N TYR A 564 -3.96 9.93 13.01
CA TYR A 564 -4.53 11.28 12.94
C TYR A 564 -6.02 11.29 13.28
N ILE A 565 -6.80 10.36 12.70
CA ILE A 565 -8.23 10.20 12.97
C ILE A 565 -8.49 9.85 14.44
N MET A 566 -7.72 8.91 15.01
CA MET A 566 -7.82 8.53 16.42
C MET A 566 -7.54 9.70 17.36
N GLN A 567 -6.60 10.59 17.01
CA GLN A 567 -6.38 11.81 17.78
C GLN A 567 -7.57 12.78 17.67
N GLY A 568 -8.18 12.94 16.48
CA GLY A 568 -9.40 13.72 16.29
C GLY A 568 -10.59 13.18 17.12
N LEU A 569 -10.79 11.86 17.11
CA LEU A 569 -11.81 11.21 17.94
C LEU A 569 -11.54 11.41 19.44
N ARG A 570 -10.27 11.33 19.85
CA ARG A 570 -9.85 11.65 21.22
C ARG A 570 -10.23 13.10 21.60
N GLU A 571 -9.97 14.08 20.73
CA GLU A 571 -10.34 15.49 20.97
C GLU A 571 -11.84 15.63 21.20
N LEU A 572 -12.68 15.02 20.37
CA LEU A 572 -14.14 15.02 20.53
C LEU A 572 -14.57 14.41 21.88
N ILE A 573 -14.06 13.22 22.17
CA ILE A 573 -14.47 12.48 23.36
C ILE A 573 -13.99 13.19 24.64
N GLU A 574 -12.75 13.65 24.71
CA GLU A 574 -12.21 14.32 25.89
C GLU A 574 -12.85 15.70 26.11
N SER A 575 -13.01 16.53 25.07
CA SER A 575 -13.61 17.85 25.18
C SER A 575 -15.13 17.81 25.45
N GLY A 576 -15.82 16.76 25.04
CA GLY A 576 -17.28 16.66 25.09
C GLY A 576 -17.99 17.47 24.01
N ASN A 577 -17.27 17.92 23.00
CA ASN A 577 -17.90 18.51 21.81
C ASN A 577 -18.62 17.44 20.99
N ALA A 578 -19.72 17.81 20.35
CA ALA A 578 -20.50 16.92 19.51
C ALA A 578 -19.90 16.76 18.10
N ALA A 579 -19.28 17.81 17.58
CA ALA A 579 -18.71 17.77 16.26
C ALA A 579 -17.37 18.51 16.15
N LEU A 580 -16.53 18.07 15.22
CA LEU A 580 -15.37 18.77 14.69
C LEU A 580 -15.44 18.84 13.17
N GLU A 581 -14.99 19.93 12.61
CA GLU A 581 -15.00 20.18 11.18
C GLU A 581 -13.76 20.98 10.78
N ILE A 582 -13.07 20.57 9.71
CA ILE A 582 -11.93 21.32 9.20
C ILE A 582 -12.36 22.70 8.72
N LYS A 583 -11.65 23.76 9.13
CA LYS A 583 -11.91 25.12 8.68
C LYS A 583 -11.55 25.30 7.20
N PRO A 584 -12.25 26.17 6.45
CA PRO A 584 -11.94 26.43 5.04
C PRO A 584 -10.51 26.92 4.81
N GLU A 585 -9.96 27.77 5.68
CA GLU A 585 -8.64 28.37 5.50
C GLU A 585 -7.50 27.32 5.52
N PRO A 586 -7.33 26.48 6.54
CA PRO A 586 -6.31 25.42 6.53
C PRO A 586 -6.56 24.37 5.44
N PHE A 587 -7.82 24.08 5.09
CA PHE A 587 -8.15 23.20 3.98
C PHE A 587 -7.59 23.73 2.66
N TRP A 588 -7.90 24.96 2.28
CA TRP A 588 -7.44 25.56 1.01
C TRP A 588 -5.93 25.77 1.00
N ALA A 589 -5.34 26.21 2.13
CA ALA A 589 -3.90 26.33 2.26
C ALA A 589 -3.17 24.97 2.03
N TYR A 590 -3.76 23.86 2.48
CA TYR A 590 -3.23 22.53 2.20
C TYR A 590 -3.39 22.16 0.72
N GLN A 591 -4.56 22.43 0.10
CA GLN A 591 -4.78 22.17 -1.33
C GLN A 591 -3.78 22.92 -2.22
N GLU A 592 -3.49 24.18 -1.90
CA GLU A 592 -2.49 24.98 -2.61
C GLU A 592 -1.08 24.36 -2.50
N LYS A 593 -0.71 23.87 -1.31
CA LYS A 593 0.57 23.15 -1.11
C LYS A 593 0.65 21.88 -1.95
N VAL A 594 -0.42 21.08 -1.97
CA VAL A 594 -0.50 19.85 -2.77
C VAL A 594 -0.37 20.15 -4.26
N ASP A 595 -1.15 21.11 -4.76
CA ASP A 595 -1.13 21.47 -6.18
C ASP A 595 0.22 22.10 -6.57
N ALA A 596 0.85 22.87 -5.66
CA ALA A 596 2.20 23.41 -5.86
C ALA A 596 3.25 22.30 -5.93
N ALA A 597 3.23 21.35 -5.00
CA ALA A 597 4.18 20.23 -4.98
C ALA A 597 4.06 19.37 -6.25
N HIS A 598 2.84 19.16 -6.75
CA HIS A 598 2.63 18.39 -7.98
C HIS A 598 3.19 19.04 -9.24
N ARG A 599 3.26 20.42 -9.30
CA ARG A 599 3.81 21.10 -10.49
C ARG A 599 5.24 20.66 -10.83
N ASP A 600 6.01 20.30 -9.82
CA ASP A 600 7.42 19.91 -9.97
C ASP A 600 7.61 18.38 -10.03
N LEU A 601 6.52 17.61 -10.18
CA LEU A 601 6.58 16.15 -10.20
C LEU A 601 6.11 15.57 -11.55
N VAL A 602 6.60 14.39 -11.85
CA VAL A 602 6.36 13.64 -13.08
C VAL A 602 4.88 13.54 -13.49
N TRP A 603 3.97 13.46 -12.51
CA TRP A 603 2.55 13.26 -12.80
C TRP A 603 1.89 14.49 -13.45
N SER A 604 2.43 15.68 -13.23
CA SER A 604 1.97 16.91 -13.91
C SER A 604 2.58 17.09 -15.29
N HIS A 605 3.53 16.24 -15.68
CA HIS A 605 4.17 16.31 -16.99
C HIS A 605 3.15 16.13 -18.13
N GLY A 606 3.24 16.97 -19.17
CA GLY A 606 2.27 17.03 -20.26
C GLY A 606 2.14 15.74 -21.09
N GLY A 607 3.23 14.96 -21.24
CA GLY A 607 3.24 13.67 -21.94
C GLY A 607 2.70 12.49 -21.13
N VAL A 608 2.33 12.69 -19.86
CA VAL A 608 1.85 11.63 -18.98
C VAL A 608 0.33 11.61 -18.92
N THR A 609 -0.28 10.55 -19.43
CA THR A 609 -1.71 10.26 -19.28
C THR A 609 -1.88 9.10 -18.32
N SER A 610 -2.44 9.36 -17.14
CA SER A 610 -2.67 8.33 -16.13
C SER A 610 -3.97 8.59 -15.38
N TRP A 611 -4.48 7.56 -14.67
CA TRP A 611 -5.64 7.69 -13.81
C TRP A 611 -5.39 8.57 -12.56
N TYR A 612 -4.16 9.00 -12.34
CA TYR A 612 -3.81 9.94 -11.28
C TYR A 612 -4.33 11.35 -11.54
N LYS A 613 -4.62 11.68 -12.82
CA LYS A 613 -5.11 12.99 -13.25
C LYS A 613 -6.59 12.94 -13.64
N ASN A 614 -7.30 14.00 -13.31
CA ASN A 614 -8.64 14.26 -13.83
C ASN A 614 -8.59 14.81 -15.27
N SER A 615 -9.75 15.06 -15.86
CA SER A 615 -9.87 15.61 -17.24
C SER A 615 -9.25 17.00 -17.39
N ALA A 616 -9.23 17.81 -16.33
CA ALA A 616 -8.60 19.13 -16.29
C ALA A 616 -7.06 19.07 -16.09
N GLY A 617 -6.50 17.85 -15.94
CA GLY A 617 -5.06 17.66 -15.77
C GLY A 617 -4.56 17.80 -14.32
N ARG A 618 -5.44 18.05 -13.33
CA ARG A 618 -5.06 18.06 -11.91
C ARG A 618 -4.76 16.65 -11.43
N VAL A 619 -3.69 16.48 -10.67
CA VAL A 619 -3.34 15.22 -10.01
C VAL A 619 -4.18 15.11 -8.73
N HIS A 620 -5.16 14.22 -8.74
CA HIS A 620 -6.10 14.05 -7.61
C HIS A 620 -5.82 12.81 -6.74
N ALA A 621 -5.08 11.83 -7.26
CA ALA A 621 -4.89 10.55 -6.58
C ALA A 621 -3.51 10.41 -5.92
N ALA A 622 -2.43 10.70 -6.66
CA ALA A 622 -1.07 10.49 -6.18
C ALA A 622 -0.70 11.42 -5.01
N SER A 623 0.06 10.89 -4.05
CA SER A 623 0.67 11.70 -2.99
C SER A 623 1.91 12.42 -3.51
N PRO A 624 2.03 13.74 -3.36
CA PRO A 624 3.26 14.47 -3.72
C PRO A 624 4.36 14.35 -2.66
N TRP A 625 4.03 13.82 -1.50
CA TRP A 625 4.87 13.80 -0.31
C TRP A 625 5.77 12.57 -0.27
N ARG A 626 7.00 12.74 0.28
CA ARG A 626 7.79 11.62 0.79
C ARG A 626 7.05 10.99 1.98
N LEU A 627 7.35 9.76 2.32
CA LEU A 627 6.75 9.11 3.49
C LEU A 627 7.05 9.87 4.78
N VAL A 628 8.29 10.38 4.93
CA VAL A 628 8.68 11.21 6.09
C VAL A 628 7.88 12.51 6.17
N ASP A 629 7.63 13.17 5.03
CA ASP A 629 6.84 14.41 5.00
C ASP A 629 5.38 14.13 5.41
N TYR A 630 4.77 13.09 4.86
CA TYR A 630 3.38 12.74 5.18
C TYR A 630 3.23 12.27 6.64
N ARG A 631 4.18 11.48 7.14
CA ARG A 631 4.23 11.12 8.56
C ARG A 631 4.26 12.36 9.46
N ASN A 632 5.11 13.34 9.14
CA ASN A 632 5.22 14.57 9.92
C ASN A 632 3.95 15.44 9.85
N LEU A 633 3.29 15.49 8.68
CA LEU A 633 2.01 16.20 8.50
C LEU A 633 0.86 15.57 9.32
N THR A 634 0.92 14.27 9.58
CA THR A 634 -0.14 13.51 10.25
C THR A 634 0.24 13.05 11.66
N GLU A 635 1.41 13.43 12.16
CA GLU A 635 1.91 13.02 13.48
C GLU A 635 1.03 13.54 14.61
N VAL A 636 0.63 14.80 14.52
CA VAL A 636 -0.13 15.50 15.55
C VAL A 636 -1.38 16.14 14.97
N PHE A 637 -2.52 15.79 15.51
CA PHE A 637 -3.78 16.47 15.22
C PHE A 637 -3.72 17.91 15.79
N ASN A 638 -3.95 18.91 14.93
CA ASN A 638 -3.95 20.31 15.33
C ASN A 638 -5.38 20.84 15.55
N PRO A 639 -5.90 20.92 16.79
CA PRO A 639 -7.26 21.39 17.04
C PRO A 639 -7.55 22.81 16.54
N ALA A 640 -6.51 23.66 16.40
CA ALA A 640 -6.68 25.03 15.91
C ALA A 640 -7.14 25.12 14.44
N GLU A 641 -6.93 24.07 13.67
CA GLU A 641 -7.37 23.97 12.26
C GLU A 641 -8.85 23.57 12.15
N TYR A 642 -9.49 23.18 13.25
CA TYR A 642 -10.84 22.67 13.29
C TYR A 642 -11.78 23.62 14.03
N GLU A 643 -13.02 23.65 13.60
CA GLU A 643 -14.14 24.22 14.34
C GLU A 643 -14.83 23.11 15.14
N PHE A 644 -15.12 23.42 16.42
CA PHE A 644 -15.79 22.48 17.32
C PHE A 644 -17.20 22.98 17.65
N THR A 645 -18.17 22.10 17.49
CA THR A 645 -19.57 22.35 17.89
C THR A 645 -19.82 21.73 19.26
N PRO A 646 -20.19 22.50 20.30
CA PRO A 646 -20.54 21.97 21.62
C PRO A 646 -21.72 21.01 21.55
N ALA A 647 -21.78 20.03 22.45
CA ALA A 647 -22.98 19.22 22.64
C ALA A 647 -24.13 20.07 23.20
N ALA A 648 -25.37 19.80 22.77
CA ALA A 648 -26.54 20.63 23.08
C ALA A 648 -26.87 20.78 24.58
N ASN A 649 -26.19 20.03 25.48
CA ASN A 649 -26.38 20.05 26.93
C ASN A 649 -25.06 19.96 27.71
N ALA A 650 -23.96 20.55 27.21
CA ALA A 650 -22.69 20.57 27.93
C ALA A 650 -22.61 21.75 28.91
#